data_81239f67153202bcd3849d39d6a47ee9
#
_entry.id   81239f67153202bcd3849d39d6a47ee9
#
_cell.length_a   1.000
_cell.length_b   1.000
_cell.length_c   1.000
_cell.angle_alpha   90.00
_cell.angle_beta   90.00
_cell.angle_gamma   90.00
#
_symmetry.space_group_name_H-M   'P 1'
#
loop_
_entity.id
_entity.type
_entity.pdbx_description
1 polymer ?
#
loop_
_entity_poly.entity_id
_entity_poly.type
_entity_poly.pdbx_seq_one_letter_code
_entity_poly.pdbx_strand_id
1 'polypeptide(L)'
;MRRAIRSIAALCACACKPNAVKRAIGAIPARFRCREDQAMTTPNAENEALAKQCDAVADAAQGAIEWIAEAGDVVREEGPALARDFRREGLRARKLANAARRPMCVSVFGPSQQGKSYLIASLARKEGKPTTIRFGEELRGFNRDINPDGGKESTGLVTRFTTRPVNGLPGMPVVCRMLSETDIVKIMANAFMEDFDRDTVIPLDSAVIEASLAKARAKAAPAAVGRLNEDDLYDLFEYFERYFLNHPTHLALKPGAWREIESLAPRLSIADRVELYGLLWNNTPTMTATALKLVQALAQLDFPEEACCPMLAVEPKAQSIIDVETMSHLGKGDGDPVPVATRAGRRAELPRAVLTAVVAELQLQLEDKPFDFFDYTDLLDFPGARGREKYNAAKAEEVAQSDLFMLLRRGKVAYLYQRYLAEQELTSMLLCLKHSNQEVRTVPAMVRNWIDGTHGATPEARKGQDVALFLVLTMFDMEFEIKGGAEDNVERWSTRLKTTIFEFLGLGHDWPSEWVPGQPFNNTFWLRNPEVLNKGLLDYDANGREISFRDPGRVALLKGNFLANPDVQKHFADPERAWEAGMELNDGGIGYLSEKLRPVCNPALKRRQVQGQLGDLAKRMAGRLEGYHVSGDLDAELAKRRAEARLVGRQLLACAEAQAFGLLLRELQVQGETLAELFRRQQLAAAETPSAVTAPVGRKTTARELRSEFEALFEDDPAPTAPVEEAEEGPRDQADLFAEAAVAEWLQNIHRFAARNDSPELFRMDREAIATLVAQLAAGARRLKLRENIATRMRTEAAYNESMANRLLKPVMIAERAINDFVTWMGFDRMPVEARPKAGREGRSIFVRPPAPADDMPRLSETPIAYDAAFYVDWAVAFVRLVEDNVRGAGGAMVDEKSNARLGSLLNGLRKVAV
;
A
#
# COMPACT_ATOMS: atom_id res chain seq x y z
N MET A 1 14.60 29.77 35.82
CA MET A 1 14.34 30.22 34.45
C MET A 1 13.76 31.63 34.37
N ARG A 2 12.63 31.97 35.06
CA ARG A 2 12.08 33.36 35.03
C ARG A 2 12.96 34.45 35.64
N ARG A 3 13.92 34.15 36.52
CA ARG A 3 14.91 35.11 37.05
C ARG A 3 16.08 35.37 36.10
N ALA A 4 16.48 34.40 35.28
CA ALA A 4 17.55 34.55 34.29
C ALA A 4 17.13 35.43 33.09
N ILE A 5 15.86 35.38 32.70
CA ILE A 5 15.32 36.19 31.59
C ILE A 5 15.22 37.67 31.97
N ARG A 6 14.94 38.00 33.24
CA ARG A 6 14.92 39.40 33.70
C ARG A 6 16.32 40.05 33.80
N SER A 7 17.36 39.27 34.03
CA SER A 7 18.74 39.76 34.03
C SER A 7 19.27 40.04 32.66
N ILE A 8 18.82 39.33 31.65
CA ILE A 8 19.24 39.55 30.24
C ILE A 8 18.57 40.80 29.64
N ALA A 9 17.31 41.05 30.00
CA ALA A 9 16.60 42.24 29.54
C ALA A 9 17.14 43.56 30.17
N ALA A 10 17.73 43.50 31.38
CA ALA A 10 18.37 44.66 32.02
C ALA A 10 19.76 44.98 31.46
N LEU A 11 20.44 44.01 30.86
CA LEU A 11 21.75 44.19 30.23
C LEU A 11 21.66 44.75 28.80
N CYS A 12 20.57 44.60 28.12
CA CYS A 12 20.37 45.16 26.79
C CYS A 12 20.01 46.65 26.76
N ALA A 13 19.63 47.24 27.89
CA ALA A 13 19.20 48.63 27.96
C ALA A 13 20.34 49.63 28.22
N CYS A 14 21.57 49.20 28.49
CA CYS A 14 22.66 50.07 28.89
C CYS A 14 23.99 49.94 28.13
N ALA A 15 24.05 49.49 26.91
CA ALA A 15 25.31 49.31 26.20
C ALA A 15 25.30 49.91 24.77
N CYS A 16 25.57 51.20 24.72
CA CYS A 16 26.09 51.84 23.51
C CYS A 16 27.61 51.84 23.54
N LYS A 17 28.28 50.71 23.28
CA LYS A 17 29.68 50.62 22.84
C LYS A 17 30.02 49.20 22.33
N PRO A 18 30.60 49.03 21.10
CA PRO A 18 30.81 47.72 20.45
C PRO A 18 31.82 46.78 21.13
N ASN A 19 32.62 47.25 22.09
CA ASN A 19 33.70 46.45 22.71
C ASN A 19 33.31 45.70 23.97
N ALA A 20 32.11 45.91 24.50
CA ALA A 20 31.64 45.19 25.69
C ALA A 20 31.03 43.82 25.38
N VAL A 21 30.54 43.64 24.17
CA VAL A 21 29.91 42.38 23.73
C VAL A 21 30.94 41.25 23.50
N LYS A 22 32.18 41.59 23.07
CA LYS A 22 33.23 40.58 22.88
C LYS A 22 33.80 39.98 24.16
N ARG A 23 33.66 40.66 25.30
CA ARG A 23 34.13 40.15 26.62
C ARG A 23 33.10 39.31 27.37
N ALA A 24 31.80 39.47 27.05
CA ALA A 24 30.73 38.66 27.67
C ALA A 24 30.59 37.27 27.04
N ILE A 25 31.02 37.06 25.79
CA ILE A 25 30.94 35.77 25.07
C ILE A 25 32.07 34.79 25.49
N GLY A 26 33.15 35.30 26.13
CA GLY A 26 34.28 34.47 26.59
C GLY A 26 34.08 33.67 27.88
N ALA A 27 32.97 33.83 28.60
CA ALA A 27 32.77 33.28 29.94
C ALA A 27 31.68 32.17 30.03
N ILE A 28 31.25 31.63 28.91
CA ILE A 28 30.27 30.49 28.87
C ILE A 28 31.05 29.17 28.85
N PRO A 29 30.81 28.26 29.82
CA PRO A 29 31.49 26.98 29.88
C PRO A 29 31.25 26.16 28.59
N ALA A 30 32.26 25.44 28.14
CA ALA A 30 32.33 24.70 26.87
C ALA A 30 31.19 23.65 26.62
N ARG A 31 30.36 23.39 27.64
CA ARG A 31 29.20 22.47 27.50
C ARG A 31 27.97 23.09 26.85
N PHE A 32 27.94 24.37 26.55
CA PHE A 32 26.82 25.02 25.83
C PHE A 32 27.14 25.43 24.39
N ARG A 33 28.36 25.12 23.87
CA ARG A 33 28.76 25.44 22.49
C ARG A 33 28.40 24.40 21.42
N CYS A 34 27.70 23.34 21.76
CA CYS A 34 27.35 22.29 20.80
C CYS A 34 25.88 22.34 20.39
N ARG A 35 25.36 23.49 19.95
CA ARG A 35 24.03 23.50 19.26
C ARG A 35 23.75 24.69 18.34
N GLU A 36 24.72 25.48 17.96
CA GLU A 36 24.48 26.63 17.07
C GLU A 36 25.22 26.59 15.71
N ASP A 37 25.96 25.52 15.41
CA ASP A 37 26.54 25.29 14.07
C ASP A 37 25.93 24.11 13.30
N GLN A 38 24.66 23.81 13.57
CA GLN A 38 23.89 23.15 12.52
C GLN A 38 23.52 24.25 11.51
N ALA A 39 24.25 24.31 10.40
CA ALA A 39 23.81 25.03 9.21
C ALA A 39 22.32 24.77 9.05
N MET A 40 21.48 25.82 9.06
CA MET A 40 20.06 25.70 8.71
C MET A 40 19.99 25.21 7.28
N THR A 41 19.99 23.89 7.11
CA THR A 41 19.71 23.25 5.84
C THR A 41 18.32 23.70 5.43
N THR A 42 18.18 24.22 4.21
CA THR A 42 16.87 24.62 3.71
C THR A 42 15.98 23.38 3.70
N PRO A 43 14.66 23.49 3.96
CA PRO A 43 13.73 22.36 3.91
C PRO A 43 13.86 21.48 2.66
N ASN A 44 14.24 22.05 1.53
CA ASN A 44 14.52 21.33 0.30
C ASN A 44 15.77 20.43 0.38
N ALA A 45 16.82 20.85 1.07
CA ALA A 45 18.02 20.03 1.23
C ALA A 45 17.77 18.82 2.14
N GLU A 46 16.98 18.99 3.21
CA GLU A 46 16.59 17.88 4.09
C GLU A 46 15.67 16.88 3.39
N ASN A 47 14.71 17.36 2.59
CA ASN A 47 13.82 16.51 1.80
C ASN A 47 14.61 15.71 0.75
N GLU A 48 15.58 16.34 0.07
CA GLU A 48 16.43 15.65 -0.90
C GLU A 48 17.38 14.65 -0.23
N ALA A 49 17.88 14.95 0.97
CA ALA A 49 18.67 13.99 1.74
C ALA A 49 17.84 12.76 2.13
N LEU A 50 16.59 12.94 2.55
CA LEU A 50 15.67 11.84 2.84
C LEU A 50 15.32 11.05 1.57
N ALA A 51 15.06 11.73 0.45
CA ALA A 51 14.79 11.08 -0.82
C ALA A 51 15.96 10.19 -1.25
N LYS A 52 17.21 10.64 -1.11
CA LYS A 52 18.40 9.84 -1.37
C LYS A 52 18.51 8.61 -0.46
N GLN A 53 18.06 8.71 0.80
CA GLN A 53 18.00 7.54 1.68
C GLN A 53 16.96 6.52 1.17
N CYS A 54 15.81 7.00 0.70
CA CYS A 54 14.80 6.15 0.08
C CYS A 54 15.33 5.48 -1.20
N ASP A 55 16.03 6.23 -2.06
CA ASP A 55 16.67 5.68 -3.27
C ASP A 55 17.70 4.61 -2.89
N ALA A 56 18.53 4.84 -1.87
CA ALA A 56 19.51 3.86 -1.41
C ALA A 56 18.85 2.55 -0.91
N VAL A 57 17.67 2.62 -0.29
CA VAL A 57 16.90 1.43 0.09
C VAL A 57 16.31 0.74 -1.15
N ALA A 58 15.86 1.49 -2.16
CA ALA A 58 15.41 0.93 -3.42
C ALA A 58 16.55 0.22 -4.18
N ASP A 59 17.74 0.81 -4.17
CA ASP A 59 18.94 0.21 -4.75
C ASP A 59 19.37 -1.05 -3.97
N ALA A 60 19.22 -1.03 -2.63
CA ALA A 60 19.47 -2.21 -1.81
C ALA A 60 18.46 -3.34 -2.12
N ALA A 61 17.21 -3.01 -2.43
CA ALA A 61 16.21 -4.00 -2.88
C ALA A 61 16.61 -4.62 -4.22
N GLN A 62 17.07 -3.82 -5.17
CA GLN A 62 17.58 -4.29 -6.45
C GLN A 62 18.82 -5.17 -6.25
N GLY A 63 19.76 -4.72 -5.41
CA GLY A 63 20.95 -5.51 -5.06
C GLY A 63 20.62 -6.85 -4.39
N ALA A 64 19.53 -6.89 -3.61
CA ALA A 64 19.03 -8.14 -3.02
C ALA A 64 18.43 -9.09 -4.08
N ILE A 65 17.70 -8.57 -5.08
CA ILE A 65 17.16 -9.36 -6.20
C ILE A 65 18.32 -9.99 -7.00
N GLU A 66 19.34 -9.21 -7.29
CA GLU A 66 20.55 -9.70 -7.98
C GLU A 66 21.28 -10.75 -7.15
N TRP A 67 21.43 -10.53 -5.84
CA TRP A 67 22.01 -11.50 -4.94
C TRP A 67 21.18 -12.81 -4.90
N ILE A 68 19.84 -12.71 -4.87
CA ILE A 68 18.94 -13.88 -4.91
C ILE A 68 19.17 -14.69 -6.20
N ALA A 69 19.35 -14.02 -7.33
CA ALA A 69 19.62 -14.68 -8.60
C ALA A 69 20.99 -15.38 -8.62
N GLU A 70 22.01 -14.79 -7.99
CA GLU A 70 23.36 -15.36 -7.87
C GLU A 70 23.42 -16.49 -6.84
N ALA A 71 22.65 -16.38 -5.73
CA ALA A 71 22.65 -17.33 -4.63
C ALA A 71 21.92 -18.64 -4.94
N GLY A 72 21.26 -18.75 -6.09
CA GLY A 72 20.65 -19.95 -6.68
C GLY A 72 20.17 -21.02 -5.69
N ASP A 73 21.04 -21.94 -5.35
CA ASP A 73 20.73 -23.09 -4.51
C ASP A 73 20.45 -22.75 -3.03
N VAL A 74 20.99 -21.63 -2.54
CA VAL A 74 20.79 -21.18 -1.13
C VAL A 74 19.37 -20.69 -0.92
N VAL A 75 18.75 -20.06 -1.94
CA VAL A 75 17.41 -19.46 -1.87
C VAL A 75 16.39 -20.15 -2.77
N ARG A 76 16.71 -21.32 -3.29
CA ARG A 76 16.02 -22.00 -4.39
C ARG A 76 14.50 -22.05 -4.26
N GLU A 77 13.98 -22.50 -3.13
CA GLU A 77 12.54 -22.64 -2.91
C GLU A 77 11.86 -21.28 -2.70
N GLU A 78 12.54 -20.34 -2.04
CA GLU A 78 12.02 -19.03 -1.71
C GLU A 78 12.41 -17.95 -2.73
N GLY A 79 13.42 -18.21 -3.55
CA GLY A 79 14.03 -17.23 -4.44
C GLY A 79 13.04 -16.41 -5.25
N PRO A 80 12.11 -17.04 -5.99
CA PRO A 80 11.11 -16.30 -6.78
C PRO A 80 10.16 -15.45 -5.93
N ALA A 81 9.71 -15.96 -4.78
CA ALA A 81 8.83 -15.22 -3.87
C ALA A 81 9.59 -14.09 -3.18
N LEU A 82 10.81 -14.36 -2.74
CA LEU A 82 11.68 -13.39 -2.09
C LEU A 82 12.05 -12.24 -3.05
N ALA A 83 12.38 -12.54 -4.30
CA ALA A 83 12.64 -11.53 -5.32
C ALA A 83 11.41 -10.63 -5.58
N ARG A 84 10.20 -11.20 -5.62
CA ARG A 84 8.96 -10.42 -5.72
C ARG A 84 8.73 -9.52 -4.50
N ASP A 85 8.98 -10.01 -3.30
CA ASP A 85 8.88 -9.20 -2.09
C ASP A 85 9.87 -8.02 -2.13
N PHE A 86 11.13 -8.25 -2.53
CA PHE A 86 12.11 -7.17 -2.67
C PHE A 86 11.76 -6.20 -3.79
N ARG A 87 11.20 -6.67 -4.91
CA ARG A 87 10.67 -5.78 -5.97
C ARG A 87 9.58 -4.87 -5.42
N ARG A 88 8.63 -5.42 -4.66
CA ARG A 88 7.57 -4.64 -3.98
C ARG A 88 8.14 -3.60 -3.02
N GLU A 89 9.05 -3.98 -2.15
CA GLU A 89 9.64 -3.05 -1.18
C GLU A 89 10.51 -1.99 -1.87
N GLY A 90 11.22 -2.34 -2.95
CA GLY A 90 11.96 -1.40 -3.79
C GLY A 90 11.07 -0.35 -4.46
N LEU A 91 9.94 -0.78 -5.03
CA LEU A 91 8.93 0.14 -5.59
C LEU A 91 8.33 1.07 -4.52
N ARG A 92 8.07 0.55 -3.32
CA ARG A 92 7.62 1.37 -2.18
C ARG A 92 8.67 2.40 -1.78
N ALA A 93 9.95 2.01 -1.72
CA ALA A 93 11.05 2.94 -1.44
C ALA A 93 11.14 4.05 -2.48
N ARG A 94 11.01 3.73 -3.79
CA ARG A 94 10.96 4.74 -4.86
C ARG A 94 9.76 5.68 -4.72
N LYS A 95 8.58 5.17 -4.35
CA LYS A 95 7.39 6.00 -4.07
C LYS A 95 7.65 6.94 -2.89
N LEU A 96 8.30 6.46 -1.82
CA LEU A 96 8.72 7.30 -0.68
C LEU A 96 9.74 8.37 -1.10
N ALA A 97 10.71 8.06 -1.97
CA ALA A 97 11.66 9.04 -2.50
C ALA A 97 10.94 10.16 -3.27
N ASN A 98 10.00 9.80 -4.13
CA ASN A 98 9.18 10.75 -4.86
C ASN A 98 8.31 11.58 -3.90
N ALA A 99 7.70 10.94 -2.90
CA ALA A 99 6.94 11.63 -1.87
C ALA A 99 7.81 12.65 -1.11
N ALA A 100 9.04 12.29 -0.73
CA ALA A 100 9.96 13.19 -0.03
C ALA A 100 10.32 14.42 -0.88
N ARG A 101 10.54 14.26 -2.19
CA ARG A 101 10.85 15.37 -3.13
C ARG A 101 9.69 16.30 -3.37
N ARG A 102 8.46 15.78 -3.32
CA ARG A 102 7.26 16.57 -3.59
C ARG A 102 6.83 17.41 -2.40
N PRO A 103 6.16 18.55 -2.62
CA PRO A 103 5.61 19.36 -1.55
C PRO A 103 4.55 18.58 -0.75
N MET A 104 4.27 19.07 0.45
CA MET A 104 3.06 18.68 1.16
C MET A 104 1.82 19.14 0.38
N CYS A 105 0.70 18.46 0.57
CA CYS A 105 -0.54 18.88 -0.05
C CYS A 105 -1.69 18.85 0.94
N VAL A 106 -2.47 19.92 0.96
CA VAL A 106 -3.81 19.94 1.54
C VAL A 106 -4.79 19.58 0.44
N SER A 107 -5.50 18.50 0.59
CA SER A 107 -6.51 18.05 -0.38
C SER A 107 -7.91 18.41 0.07
N VAL A 108 -8.72 18.96 -0.82
CA VAL A 108 -10.15 19.13 -0.61
C VAL A 108 -10.87 17.95 -1.25
N PHE A 109 -11.58 17.19 -0.44
CA PHE A 109 -12.21 15.93 -0.84
C PHE A 109 -13.68 15.87 -0.38
N GLY A 110 -14.48 15.06 -1.04
CA GLY A 110 -15.89 14.84 -0.71
C GLY A 110 -16.75 14.59 -1.94
N PRO A 111 -18.03 14.23 -1.76
CA PRO A 111 -18.99 14.06 -2.85
C PRO A 111 -19.12 15.31 -3.73
N SER A 112 -19.78 15.14 -4.87
CA SER A 112 -20.14 16.27 -5.74
C SER A 112 -21.03 17.29 -5.01
N GLN A 113 -20.91 18.57 -5.39
CA GLN A 113 -21.75 19.67 -4.88
C GLN A 113 -21.76 19.81 -3.33
N GLN A 114 -20.61 19.60 -2.71
CA GLN A 114 -20.40 19.73 -1.25
C GLN A 114 -19.73 21.06 -0.86
N GLY A 115 -19.68 22.08 -1.71
CA GLY A 115 -19.00 23.34 -1.42
C GLY A 115 -17.47 23.30 -1.55
N LYS A 116 -16.88 22.24 -2.15
CA LYS A 116 -15.44 22.12 -2.36
C LYS A 116 -14.83 23.28 -3.13
N SER A 117 -15.43 23.63 -4.27
CA SER A 117 -14.91 24.71 -5.14
C SER A 117 -14.86 26.06 -4.43
N TYR A 118 -15.86 26.37 -3.59
CA TYR A 118 -15.83 27.55 -2.75
C TYR A 118 -14.66 27.50 -1.75
N LEU A 119 -14.52 26.38 -1.03
CA LEU A 119 -13.43 26.22 -0.04
C LEU A 119 -12.05 26.39 -0.71
N ILE A 120 -11.84 25.77 -1.87
CA ILE A 120 -10.61 25.89 -2.64
C ILE A 120 -10.36 27.32 -3.08
N ALA A 121 -11.35 27.96 -3.70
CA ALA A 121 -11.23 29.35 -4.14
C ALA A 121 -10.92 30.30 -2.97
N SER A 122 -11.52 30.05 -1.81
CA SER A 122 -11.29 30.85 -0.59
C SER A 122 -9.91 30.61 0.01
N LEU A 123 -9.42 29.36 0.07
CA LEU A 123 -8.07 29.05 0.55
C LEU A 123 -6.97 29.47 -0.45
N ALA A 124 -7.26 29.49 -1.75
CA ALA A 124 -6.33 29.93 -2.79
C ALA A 124 -6.33 31.47 -2.98
N ARG A 125 -7.18 32.20 -2.27
CA ARG A 125 -7.37 33.64 -2.39
C ARG A 125 -6.64 34.39 -1.28
N LYS A 126 -5.84 35.37 -1.65
CA LYS A 126 -5.34 36.35 -0.70
C LYS A 126 -6.48 37.29 -0.29
N GLU A 127 -6.54 37.62 1.00
CA GLU A 127 -7.57 38.49 1.56
C GLU A 127 -7.78 39.76 0.72
N GLY A 128 -9.05 40.01 0.35
CA GLY A 128 -9.45 41.16 -0.43
C GLY A 128 -9.10 41.14 -1.94
N LYS A 129 -8.53 40.04 -2.45
CA LYS A 129 -8.17 39.90 -3.88
C LYS A 129 -8.84 38.67 -4.53
N PRO A 130 -9.18 38.73 -5.83
CA PRO A 130 -9.61 37.55 -6.57
C PRO A 130 -8.43 36.58 -6.75
N THR A 131 -8.70 35.26 -6.81
CA THR A 131 -7.70 34.25 -7.11
C THR A 131 -7.16 34.45 -8.53
N THR A 132 -5.88 34.78 -8.64
CA THR A 132 -5.18 35.05 -9.91
C THR A 132 -4.12 33.99 -10.15
N ILE A 133 -4.14 33.42 -11.36
CA ILE A 133 -3.21 32.37 -11.79
C ILE A 133 -2.23 32.97 -12.81
N ARG A 134 -0.96 32.62 -12.64
CA ARG A 134 0.12 32.98 -13.54
C ARG A 134 0.41 31.87 -14.54
N PHE A 135 0.35 32.19 -15.83
CA PHE A 135 0.76 31.34 -16.94
C PHE A 135 1.91 32.00 -17.70
N GLY A 136 3.15 31.75 -17.29
CA GLY A 136 4.29 32.48 -17.81
C GLY A 136 4.17 33.97 -17.47
N GLU A 137 4.02 34.81 -18.46
CA GLU A 137 3.82 36.26 -18.28
C GLU A 137 2.34 36.68 -18.17
N GLU A 138 1.41 35.79 -18.52
CA GLU A 138 -0.02 36.07 -18.49
C GLU A 138 -0.61 35.84 -17.10
N LEU A 139 -1.50 36.75 -16.68
CA LEU A 139 -2.32 36.63 -15.49
C LEU A 139 -3.78 36.41 -15.85
N ARG A 140 -4.41 35.41 -15.25
CA ARG A 140 -5.82 35.04 -15.46
C ARG A 140 -6.54 34.88 -14.11
N GLY A 141 -7.77 35.40 -14.04
CA GLY A 141 -8.62 35.16 -12.88
C GLY A 141 -9.16 33.73 -12.90
N PHE A 142 -8.98 32.99 -11.81
CA PHE A 142 -9.40 31.59 -11.78
C PHE A 142 -10.92 31.44 -12.02
N ASN A 143 -11.74 32.10 -11.19
CA ASN A 143 -13.21 31.98 -11.27
C ASN A 143 -13.82 32.73 -12.47
N ARG A 144 -13.08 33.64 -13.12
CA ARG A 144 -13.58 34.41 -14.26
C ARG A 144 -13.17 33.83 -15.60
N ASP A 145 -11.89 33.43 -15.72
CA ASP A 145 -11.26 33.14 -17.01
C ASP A 145 -10.91 31.66 -17.21
N ILE A 146 -10.85 30.85 -16.14
CA ILE A 146 -10.41 29.45 -16.21
C ILE A 146 -11.55 28.50 -15.82
N ASN A 147 -12.15 28.68 -14.66
CA ASN A 147 -13.24 27.86 -14.13
C ASN A 147 -14.42 28.74 -13.66
N PRO A 148 -15.15 29.35 -14.56
CA PRO A 148 -16.27 30.22 -14.19
C PRO A 148 -17.41 29.45 -13.54
N ASP A 149 -18.03 30.05 -12.53
CA ASP A 149 -19.16 29.48 -11.82
C ASP A 149 -20.31 29.15 -12.77
N GLY A 150 -20.61 27.89 -12.96
CA GLY A 150 -21.67 27.44 -13.89
C GLY A 150 -22.65 26.43 -13.27
N GLY A 151 -22.62 26.21 -11.95
CA GLY A 151 -23.56 25.34 -11.25
C GLY A 151 -23.39 23.82 -11.53
N LYS A 152 -22.48 23.41 -12.40
CA LYS A 152 -22.14 22.02 -12.67
C LYS A 152 -20.76 21.73 -12.13
N GLU A 153 -20.56 20.52 -11.62
CA GLU A 153 -19.24 20.07 -11.23
C GLU A 153 -18.37 19.92 -12.47
N SER A 154 -17.32 20.72 -12.54
CA SER A 154 -16.54 20.90 -13.75
C SER A 154 -15.27 20.06 -13.80
N THR A 155 -14.74 19.58 -12.67
CA THR A 155 -13.40 19.00 -12.63
C THR A 155 -13.37 17.49 -12.92
N GLY A 156 -12.67 17.11 -14.01
CA GLY A 156 -12.40 15.72 -14.41
C GLY A 156 -10.95 15.27 -14.18
N LEU A 157 -10.12 16.14 -13.60
CA LEU A 157 -8.71 15.96 -13.29
C LEU A 157 -8.40 16.63 -11.95
N VAL A 158 -7.24 16.34 -11.37
CA VAL A 158 -6.79 17.04 -10.16
C VAL A 158 -6.25 18.42 -10.55
N THR A 159 -6.63 19.46 -9.80
CA THR A 159 -6.05 20.79 -9.97
C THR A 159 -5.16 21.11 -8.79
N ARG A 160 -3.89 21.40 -9.06
CA ARG A 160 -2.89 21.79 -8.07
C ARG A 160 -2.68 23.29 -8.07
N PHE A 161 -2.92 23.95 -6.95
CA PHE A 161 -2.59 25.34 -6.71
C PHE A 161 -1.28 25.42 -5.93
N THR A 162 -0.28 26.10 -6.49
CA THR A 162 1.06 26.22 -5.92
C THR A 162 1.57 27.64 -6.00
N THR A 163 2.37 28.07 -5.03
CA THR A 163 3.12 29.34 -5.08
C THR A 163 4.49 29.17 -5.72
N ARG A 164 4.86 27.94 -6.09
CA ARG A 164 6.11 27.67 -6.79
C ARG A 164 6.01 27.97 -8.27
N PRO A 165 7.13 28.35 -8.92
CA PRO A 165 7.13 28.60 -10.35
C PRO A 165 6.70 27.36 -11.15
N VAL A 166 5.69 27.52 -12.00
CA VAL A 166 5.25 26.54 -12.98
C VAL A 166 5.74 26.99 -14.35
N ASN A 167 6.82 26.38 -14.82
CA ASN A 167 7.49 26.78 -16.04
C ASN A 167 6.97 25.98 -17.24
N GLY A 168 6.12 26.57 -18.06
CA GLY A 168 5.72 26.01 -19.35
C GLY A 168 6.80 26.16 -20.44
N LEU A 169 6.44 25.81 -21.67
CA LEU A 169 7.25 26.05 -22.88
C LEU A 169 6.79 27.35 -23.57
N PRO A 170 7.65 27.98 -24.42
CA PRO A 170 7.26 29.16 -25.20
C PRO A 170 5.98 28.90 -26.02
N GLY A 171 4.96 29.73 -25.82
CA GLY A 171 3.64 29.57 -26.42
C GLY A 171 2.77 28.44 -25.83
N MET A 172 3.26 27.69 -24.86
CA MET A 172 2.58 26.59 -24.18
C MET A 172 2.75 26.70 -22.66
N PRO A 173 2.11 27.69 -22.02
CA PRO A 173 2.32 27.98 -20.60
C PRO A 173 1.55 27.05 -19.64
N VAL A 174 0.60 26.26 -20.14
CA VAL A 174 -0.22 25.35 -19.33
C VAL A 174 0.55 24.05 -19.13
N VAL A 175 0.87 23.72 -17.91
CA VAL A 175 1.60 22.49 -17.54
C VAL A 175 0.66 21.45 -16.98
N CYS A 176 0.67 20.26 -17.59
CA CYS A 176 -0.16 19.12 -17.22
C CYS A 176 0.72 17.94 -16.83
N ARG A 177 0.37 17.26 -15.73
CA ARG A 177 0.91 15.94 -15.39
C ARG A 177 0.09 14.88 -16.14
N MET A 178 0.78 13.97 -16.81
CA MET A 178 0.15 12.97 -17.63
C MET A 178 -0.06 11.66 -16.88
N LEU A 179 -1.00 10.86 -17.37
CA LEU A 179 -1.15 9.46 -16.97
C LEU A 179 -0.09 8.61 -17.68
N SER A 180 0.31 7.51 -17.07
CA SER A 180 1.12 6.46 -17.71
C SER A 180 0.24 5.45 -18.45
N GLU A 181 0.84 4.55 -19.21
CA GLU A 181 0.12 3.42 -19.83
C GLU A 181 -0.58 2.55 -18.78
N THR A 182 0.13 2.17 -17.72
CA THR A 182 -0.45 1.36 -16.63
C THR A 182 -1.53 2.10 -15.84
N ASP A 183 -1.47 3.43 -15.76
CA ASP A 183 -2.56 4.24 -15.19
C ASP A 183 -3.85 4.10 -16.00
N ILE A 184 -3.75 4.14 -17.34
CA ILE A 184 -4.92 3.92 -18.23
C ILE A 184 -5.51 2.52 -18.00
N VAL A 185 -4.65 1.51 -17.89
CA VAL A 185 -5.09 0.13 -17.61
C VAL A 185 -5.81 0.04 -16.27
N LYS A 186 -5.25 0.66 -15.23
CA LYS A 186 -5.86 0.70 -13.89
C LYS A 186 -7.20 1.42 -13.90
N ILE A 187 -7.34 2.53 -14.65
CA ILE A 187 -8.59 3.27 -14.80
C ILE A 187 -9.67 2.41 -15.46
N MET A 188 -9.33 1.76 -16.57
CA MET A 188 -10.27 0.92 -17.32
C MET A 188 -10.72 -0.28 -16.48
N ALA A 189 -9.78 -0.97 -15.86
CA ALA A 189 -10.09 -2.10 -15.01
C ALA A 189 -10.88 -1.70 -13.75
N ASN A 190 -10.56 -0.55 -13.13
CA ASN A 190 -11.33 -0.01 -12.01
C ASN A 190 -12.77 0.29 -12.40
N ALA A 191 -12.99 0.87 -13.60
CA ALA A 191 -14.34 1.11 -14.11
C ALA A 191 -15.11 -0.20 -14.27
N PHE A 192 -14.50 -1.25 -14.82
CA PHE A 192 -15.12 -2.55 -14.97
C PHE A 192 -15.39 -3.22 -13.61
N MET A 193 -14.39 -3.31 -12.74
CA MET A 193 -14.48 -4.09 -11.50
C MET A 193 -15.37 -3.47 -10.44
N GLU A 194 -15.59 -2.15 -10.47
CA GLU A 194 -16.39 -1.43 -9.48
C GLU A 194 -17.80 -1.05 -9.95
N ASP A 195 -17.98 -0.77 -11.25
CA ASP A 195 -19.27 -0.33 -11.78
C ASP A 195 -20.13 -1.48 -12.28
N PHE A 196 -19.56 -2.69 -12.46
CA PHE A 196 -20.33 -3.89 -12.75
C PHE A 196 -20.54 -4.72 -11.48
N ASP A 197 -21.74 -5.29 -11.37
CA ASP A 197 -22.08 -6.11 -10.22
C ASP A 197 -21.23 -7.39 -10.24
N ARG A 198 -20.39 -7.51 -9.22
CA ARG A 198 -19.44 -8.59 -9.05
C ARG A 198 -20.10 -9.97 -9.15
N ASP A 199 -21.32 -10.12 -8.64
CA ASP A 199 -22.04 -11.38 -8.61
C ASP A 199 -22.56 -11.80 -10.00
N THR A 200 -22.57 -10.87 -10.96
CA THR A 200 -22.92 -11.11 -12.36
C THR A 200 -21.70 -11.30 -13.27
N VAL A 201 -20.49 -11.13 -12.74
CA VAL A 201 -19.26 -11.35 -13.51
C VAL A 201 -19.02 -12.83 -13.69
N ILE A 202 -19.10 -13.29 -14.92
CA ILE A 202 -18.67 -14.64 -15.30
C ILE A 202 -17.15 -14.58 -15.51
N PRO A 203 -16.33 -15.28 -14.70
CA PRO A 203 -14.89 -15.33 -14.90
C PRO A 203 -14.56 -15.85 -16.30
N LEU A 204 -13.49 -15.32 -16.87
CA LEU A 204 -12.97 -15.85 -18.14
C LEU A 204 -12.58 -17.32 -17.96
N ASP A 205 -12.97 -18.14 -18.93
CA ASP A 205 -12.53 -19.53 -19.00
C ASP A 205 -11.00 -19.58 -19.15
N SER A 206 -10.38 -20.58 -18.54
CA SER A 206 -8.94 -20.85 -18.67
C SER A 206 -8.50 -21.01 -20.12
N ALA A 207 -9.34 -21.60 -20.99
CA ALA A 207 -9.08 -21.72 -22.43
C ALA A 207 -9.02 -20.34 -23.12
N VAL A 208 -9.86 -19.38 -22.73
CA VAL A 208 -9.85 -18.02 -23.28
C VAL A 208 -8.59 -17.26 -22.82
N ILE A 209 -8.23 -17.41 -21.55
CA ILE A 209 -7.01 -16.82 -20.99
C ILE A 209 -5.80 -17.38 -21.72
N GLU A 210 -5.69 -18.69 -21.85
CA GLU A 210 -4.58 -19.36 -22.53
C GLU A 210 -4.49 -18.99 -24.00
N ALA A 211 -5.61 -18.91 -24.72
CA ALA A 211 -5.62 -18.46 -26.11
C ALA A 211 -5.08 -17.03 -26.26
N SER A 212 -5.40 -16.13 -25.32
CA SER A 212 -4.89 -14.76 -25.31
C SER A 212 -3.38 -14.73 -25.02
N LEU A 213 -2.91 -15.54 -24.08
CA LEU A 213 -1.49 -15.68 -23.74
C LEU A 213 -0.71 -16.32 -24.90
N ALA A 214 -1.22 -17.37 -25.53
CA ALA A 214 -0.61 -18.00 -26.70
C ALA A 214 -0.45 -17.03 -27.87
N LYS A 215 -1.48 -16.22 -28.14
CA LYS A 215 -1.43 -15.14 -29.12
C LYS A 215 -0.36 -14.10 -28.78
N ALA A 216 -0.25 -13.71 -27.53
CA ALA A 216 0.75 -12.79 -27.03
C ALA A 216 2.18 -13.37 -27.17
N ARG A 217 2.39 -14.64 -26.76
CA ARG A 217 3.67 -15.35 -26.93
C ARG A 217 4.14 -15.36 -28.39
N ALA A 218 3.23 -15.64 -29.33
CA ALA A 218 3.54 -15.69 -30.75
C ALA A 218 3.98 -14.33 -31.33
N LYS A 219 3.58 -13.22 -30.70
CA LYS A 219 3.87 -11.84 -31.15
C LYS A 219 4.96 -11.16 -30.34
N ALA A 220 5.40 -11.76 -29.23
CA ALA A 220 6.38 -11.16 -28.34
C ALA A 220 7.74 -11.09 -29.00
N ALA A 221 8.34 -9.90 -28.98
CA ALA A 221 9.73 -9.69 -29.42
C ALA A 221 10.72 -10.36 -28.44
N PRO A 222 11.95 -10.68 -28.89
CA PRO A 222 12.97 -11.26 -28.00
C PRO A 222 13.36 -10.35 -26.82
N ALA A 223 13.26 -9.02 -27.00
CA ALA A 223 13.57 -8.01 -25.97
C ALA A 223 12.41 -7.04 -25.79
N ALA A 224 12.44 -6.29 -24.69
CA ALA A 224 11.44 -5.26 -24.42
C ALA A 224 11.35 -4.20 -25.52
N VAL A 225 10.14 -3.78 -25.86
CA VAL A 225 9.83 -2.78 -26.88
C VAL A 225 9.27 -1.53 -26.19
N GLY A 226 10.03 -0.45 -26.18
CA GLY A 226 9.61 0.82 -25.58
C GLY A 226 10.07 1.00 -24.13
N ARG A 227 9.30 1.77 -23.36
CA ARG A 227 9.67 2.17 -21.98
C ARG A 227 9.07 1.30 -20.89
N LEU A 228 8.03 0.54 -21.20
CA LEU A 228 7.38 -0.33 -20.26
C LEU A 228 8.34 -1.42 -19.80
N ASN A 229 8.46 -1.59 -18.50
CA ASN A 229 9.33 -2.58 -17.89
C ASN A 229 8.55 -3.52 -16.95
N GLU A 230 9.21 -4.54 -16.43
CA GLU A 230 8.58 -5.49 -15.52
C GLU A 230 8.12 -4.86 -14.20
N ASP A 231 8.81 -3.80 -13.72
CA ASP A 231 8.42 -3.10 -12.49
C ASP A 231 7.07 -2.38 -12.66
N ASP A 232 6.80 -1.83 -13.86
CA ASP A 232 5.51 -1.20 -14.17
C ASP A 232 4.38 -2.22 -14.14
N LEU A 233 4.63 -3.42 -14.65
CA LEU A 233 3.66 -4.52 -14.64
C LEU A 233 3.49 -5.12 -13.24
N TYR A 234 4.55 -5.18 -12.47
CA TYR A 234 4.46 -5.59 -11.09
C TYR A 234 3.66 -4.59 -10.24
N ASP A 235 3.84 -3.27 -10.44
CA ASP A 235 3.01 -2.24 -9.82
C ASP A 235 1.54 -2.34 -10.25
N LEU A 236 1.30 -2.74 -11.50
CA LEU A 236 -0.05 -3.03 -11.98
C LEU A 236 -0.65 -4.23 -11.22
N PHE A 237 0.08 -5.35 -11.09
CA PHE A 237 -0.34 -6.51 -10.32
C PHE A 237 -0.62 -6.17 -8.84
N GLU A 238 0.29 -5.44 -8.16
CA GLU A 238 0.12 -5.00 -6.76
C GLU A 238 -1.13 -4.12 -6.57
N TYR A 239 -1.51 -3.33 -7.58
CA TYR A 239 -2.74 -2.56 -7.56
C TYR A 239 -3.98 -3.47 -7.50
N PHE A 240 -4.01 -4.56 -8.28
CA PHE A 240 -5.12 -5.51 -8.24
C PHE A 240 -5.14 -6.33 -6.95
N GLU A 241 -4.00 -6.75 -6.44
CA GLU A 241 -3.88 -7.41 -5.13
C GLU A 241 -4.43 -6.54 -4.01
N ARG A 242 -4.19 -5.24 -4.08
CA ARG A 242 -4.61 -4.30 -3.03
C ARG A 242 -6.10 -3.98 -3.07
N TYR A 243 -6.66 -3.74 -4.25
CA TYR A 243 -8.00 -3.20 -4.40
C TYR A 243 -9.04 -4.22 -4.89
N PHE A 244 -8.61 -5.29 -5.55
CA PHE A 244 -9.48 -6.26 -6.22
C PHE A 244 -9.15 -7.72 -5.89
N LEU A 245 -8.52 -7.96 -4.74
CA LEU A 245 -8.04 -9.27 -4.28
C LEU A 245 -9.05 -10.41 -4.51
N ASN A 246 -10.32 -10.14 -4.23
CA ASN A 246 -11.40 -11.13 -4.31
C ASN A 246 -12.28 -10.98 -5.57
N HIS A 247 -11.92 -10.15 -6.55
CA HIS A 247 -12.74 -9.96 -7.75
C HIS A 247 -12.63 -11.18 -8.68
N PRO A 248 -13.75 -11.72 -9.24
CA PRO A 248 -13.72 -12.94 -10.07
C PRO A 248 -12.74 -12.88 -11.23
N THR A 249 -12.67 -11.77 -11.95
CA THR A 249 -11.72 -11.57 -13.06
C THR A 249 -10.26 -11.65 -12.57
N HIS A 250 -9.93 -11.04 -11.44
CA HIS A 250 -8.57 -11.09 -10.88
C HIS A 250 -8.22 -12.50 -10.40
N LEU A 251 -9.16 -13.18 -9.74
CA LEU A 251 -8.98 -14.57 -9.29
C LEU A 251 -8.76 -15.54 -10.45
N ALA A 252 -9.45 -15.33 -11.58
CA ALA A 252 -9.27 -16.15 -12.78
C ALA A 252 -7.86 -16.03 -13.40
N LEU A 253 -7.22 -14.87 -13.24
CA LEU A 253 -5.85 -14.62 -13.74
C LEU A 253 -4.74 -15.11 -12.80
N LYS A 254 -5.08 -15.51 -11.58
CA LYS A 254 -4.13 -16.11 -10.63
C LYS A 254 -4.02 -17.62 -10.85
N PRO A 255 -2.86 -18.19 -10.57
CA PRO A 255 -1.54 -17.63 -10.24
C PRO A 255 -0.56 -17.56 -11.42
N GLY A 256 -0.93 -18.11 -12.58
CA GLY A 256 -0.02 -18.26 -13.72
C GLY A 256 -0.07 -17.07 -14.69
N ALA A 257 -1.28 -16.66 -15.09
CA ALA A 257 -1.49 -15.68 -16.16
C ALA A 257 -0.84 -14.31 -15.85
N TRP A 258 -0.85 -13.84 -14.59
CA TRP A 258 -0.19 -12.59 -14.22
C TRP A 258 1.31 -12.61 -14.48
N ARG A 259 2.00 -13.70 -14.17
CA ARG A 259 3.45 -13.83 -14.42
C ARG A 259 3.77 -13.75 -15.91
N GLU A 260 2.92 -14.34 -16.73
CA GLU A 260 3.07 -14.27 -18.17
C GLU A 260 2.76 -12.88 -18.71
N ILE A 261 1.72 -12.22 -18.22
CA ILE A 261 1.42 -10.82 -18.57
C ILE A 261 2.61 -9.92 -18.22
N GLU A 262 3.19 -10.06 -17.00
CA GLU A 262 4.38 -9.32 -16.58
C GLU A 262 5.57 -9.53 -17.54
N SER A 263 5.79 -10.75 -17.99
CA SER A 263 6.90 -11.09 -18.89
C SER A 263 6.64 -10.71 -20.35
N LEU A 264 5.41 -10.86 -20.84
CA LEU A 264 5.07 -10.68 -22.24
C LEU A 264 4.81 -9.21 -22.60
N ALA A 265 4.06 -8.48 -21.77
CA ALA A 265 3.60 -7.14 -22.11
C ALA A 265 4.74 -6.17 -22.49
N PRO A 266 5.91 -6.14 -21.82
CA PRO A 266 7.01 -5.27 -22.24
C PRO A 266 7.57 -5.60 -23.65
N ARG A 267 7.37 -6.82 -24.14
CA ARG A 267 7.87 -7.33 -25.43
C ARG A 267 6.86 -7.26 -26.56
N LEU A 268 5.65 -6.75 -26.30
CA LEU A 268 4.58 -6.62 -27.28
C LEU A 268 4.50 -5.21 -27.86
N SER A 269 3.96 -5.11 -29.07
CA SER A 269 3.53 -3.82 -29.61
C SER A 269 2.42 -3.23 -28.73
N ILE A 270 2.20 -1.91 -28.78
CA ILE A 270 1.15 -1.23 -28.02
C ILE A 270 -0.22 -1.87 -28.28
N ALA A 271 -0.53 -2.19 -29.54
CA ALA A 271 -1.81 -2.78 -29.88
C ALA A 271 -1.98 -4.17 -29.27
N ASP A 272 -0.94 -5.02 -29.36
CA ASP A 272 -1.01 -6.40 -28.88
C ASP A 272 -1.04 -6.48 -27.34
N ARG A 273 -0.31 -5.60 -26.65
CA ARG A 273 -0.36 -5.58 -25.18
C ARG A 273 -1.65 -4.98 -24.62
N VAL A 274 -2.24 -3.98 -25.27
CA VAL A 274 -3.56 -3.48 -24.87
C VAL A 274 -4.64 -4.53 -25.12
N GLU A 275 -4.52 -5.32 -26.19
CA GLU A 275 -5.39 -6.49 -26.41
C GLU A 275 -5.22 -7.51 -25.27
N LEU A 276 -3.98 -7.79 -24.82
CA LEU A 276 -3.71 -8.66 -23.68
C LEU A 276 -4.32 -8.12 -22.38
N TYR A 277 -4.23 -6.80 -22.14
CA TYR A 277 -4.88 -6.16 -20.99
C TYR A 277 -6.42 -6.26 -21.03
N GLY A 278 -7.01 -6.56 -22.17
CA GLY A 278 -8.44 -6.85 -22.32
C GLY A 278 -8.95 -7.88 -21.33
N LEU A 279 -8.10 -8.84 -20.94
CA LEU A 279 -8.41 -9.84 -19.90
C LEU A 279 -8.86 -9.21 -18.58
N LEU A 280 -8.37 -7.97 -18.24
CA LEU A 280 -8.69 -7.28 -16.99
C LEU A 280 -10.10 -6.68 -16.95
N TRP A 281 -10.75 -6.55 -18.11
CA TRP A 281 -12.14 -6.10 -18.25
C TRP A 281 -12.95 -7.07 -19.14
N ASN A 282 -12.70 -8.36 -18.94
CA ASN A 282 -13.45 -9.46 -19.58
C ASN A 282 -13.52 -9.35 -21.12
N ASN A 283 -12.43 -8.88 -21.74
CA ASN A 283 -12.32 -8.69 -23.20
C ASN A 283 -13.44 -7.81 -23.81
N THR A 284 -13.97 -6.83 -23.06
CA THR A 284 -14.99 -5.89 -23.56
C THR A 284 -14.39 -5.04 -24.69
N PRO A 285 -14.88 -5.17 -25.94
CA PRO A 285 -14.22 -4.60 -27.12
C PRO A 285 -14.14 -3.07 -27.09
N THR A 286 -15.23 -2.37 -26.71
CA THR A 286 -15.29 -0.92 -26.63
C THR A 286 -14.30 -0.37 -25.59
N MET A 287 -14.13 -1.05 -24.46
CA MET A 287 -13.15 -0.66 -23.45
C MET A 287 -11.72 -0.86 -23.98
N THR A 288 -11.44 -1.97 -24.65
CA THR A 288 -10.14 -2.25 -25.26
C THR A 288 -9.78 -1.23 -26.34
N ALA A 289 -10.70 -0.89 -27.22
CA ALA A 289 -10.51 0.13 -28.26
C ALA A 289 -10.22 1.51 -27.64
N THR A 290 -10.93 1.84 -26.57
CA THR A 290 -10.73 3.11 -25.84
C THR A 290 -9.35 3.13 -25.16
N ALA A 291 -8.97 2.08 -24.47
CA ALA A 291 -7.65 1.97 -23.85
C ALA A 291 -6.53 2.11 -24.89
N LEU A 292 -6.66 1.43 -26.05
CA LEU A 292 -5.71 1.55 -27.15
C LEU A 292 -5.57 2.98 -27.65
N LYS A 293 -6.68 3.69 -27.86
CA LYS A 293 -6.69 5.09 -28.28
C LYS A 293 -5.97 6.01 -27.31
N LEU A 294 -6.21 5.86 -26.02
CA LEU A 294 -5.57 6.65 -24.96
C LEU A 294 -4.07 6.35 -24.86
N VAL A 295 -3.68 5.08 -24.90
CA VAL A 295 -2.26 4.67 -24.86
C VAL A 295 -1.52 5.14 -26.12
N GLN A 296 -2.14 5.08 -27.31
CA GLN A 296 -1.54 5.61 -28.54
C GLN A 296 -1.34 7.12 -28.50
N ALA A 297 -2.24 7.87 -27.85
CA ALA A 297 -2.07 9.32 -27.65
C ALA A 297 -0.85 9.62 -26.76
N LEU A 298 -0.66 8.88 -25.68
CA LEU A 298 0.53 8.99 -24.83
C LEU A 298 1.81 8.59 -25.58
N ALA A 299 1.74 7.58 -26.42
CA ALA A 299 2.88 7.10 -27.22
C ALA A 299 3.37 8.15 -28.23
N GLN A 300 2.48 8.99 -28.82
CA GLN A 300 2.89 10.09 -29.70
C GLN A 300 3.81 11.10 -29.00
N LEU A 301 3.65 11.23 -27.68
CA LEU A 301 4.46 12.10 -26.83
C LEU A 301 5.62 11.35 -26.16
N ASP A 302 5.79 10.06 -26.43
CA ASP A 302 6.78 9.17 -25.80
C ASP A 302 6.57 9.03 -24.29
N PHE A 303 5.31 8.86 -23.85
CA PHE A 303 4.89 8.62 -22.45
C PHE A 303 5.52 9.60 -21.44
N PRO A 304 5.30 10.91 -21.56
CA PRO A 304 5.91 11.89 -20.66
C PRO A 304 5.21 11.92 -19.31
N GLU A 305 5.95 12.26 -18.25
CA GLU A 305 5.34 12.59 -16.96
C GLU A 305 4.62 13.94 -17.00
N GLU A 306 5.17 14.91 -17.74
CA GLU A 306 4.61 16.25 -17.92
C GLU A 306 4.56 16.64 -19.39
N ALA A 307 3.51 17.36 -19.74
CA ALA A 307 3.35 17.97 -21.05
C ALA A 307 2.84 19.41 -20.92
N CYS A 308 3.14 20.22 -21.92
CA CYS A 308 2.74 21.62 -21.98
C CYS A 308 1.73 21.85 -23.09
N CYS A 309 0.74 22.71 -22.83
CA CYS A 309 -0.32 23.06 -23.77
C CYS A 309 -0.42 24.58 -23.88
N PRO A 310 -1.00 25.12 -24.98
CA PRO A 310 -1.35 26.54 -25.11
C PRO A 310 -2.54 26.90 -24.19
N MET A 311 -2.77 28.18 -23.97
CA MET A 311 -3.91 28.68 -23.16
C MET A 311 -5.26 28.16 -23.64
N LEU A 312 -5.42 27.91 -24.93
CA LEU A 312 -6.61 27.30 -25.53
C LEU A 312 -7.08 26.02 -24.82
N ALA A 313 -6.17 25.28 -24.18
CA ALA A 313 -6.50 24.06 -23.47
C ALA A 313 -7.40 24.30 -22.23
N VAL A 314 -7.27 25.45 -21.58
CA VAL A 314 -7.98 25.82 -20.35
C VAL A 314 -9.05 26.89 -20.54
N GLU A 315 -9.25 27.40 -21.76
CA GLU A 315 -10.27 28.39 -22.04
C GLU A 315 -11.67 27.76 -22.00
N PRO A 316 -12.61 28.29 -21.18
CA PRO A 316 -13.95 27.71 -21.03
C PRO A 316 -14.75 27.69 -22.34
N LYS A 317 -14.56 28.72 -23.18
CA LYS A 317 -15.28 28.86 -24.47
C LYS A 317 -14.96 27.74 -25.46
N ALA A 318 -13.79 27.12 -25.32
CA ALA A 318 -13.30 26.07 -26.19
C ALA A 318 -13.48 24.66 -25.61
N GLN A 319 -14.31 24.49 -24.59
CA GLN A 319 -14.44 23.25 -23.82
C GLN A 319 -13.14 22.88 -23.12
N SER A 320 -12.84 23.56 -22.03
CA SER A 320 -11.64 23.40 -21.22
C SER A 320 -11.37 21.93 -20.85
N ILE A 321 -10.09 21.53 -20.79
CA ILE A 321 -9.68 20.22 -20.28
C ILE A 321 -10.01 20.02 -18.79
N ILE A 322 -10.28 21.10 -18.05
CA ILE A 322 -10.75 21.05 -16.67
C ILE A 322 -12.18 20.52 -16.63
N ASP A 323 -13.00 20.92 -17.62
CA ASP A 323 -14.39 20.49 -17.69
C ASP A 323 -14.47 19.00 -18.02
N VAL A 324 -15.04 18.25 -17.08
CA VAL A 324 -15.24 16.82 -17.23
C VAL A 324 -16.14 16.44 -18.41
N GLU A 325 -17.10 17.32 -18.77
CA GLU A 325 -18.01 17.08 -19.88
C GLU A 325 -17.26 17.08 -21.24
N THR A 326 -16.07 17.69 -21.32
CA THR A 326 -15.21 17.61 -22.51
C THR A 326 -14.87 16.16 -22.87
N MET A 327 -14.74 15.30 -21.85
CA MET A 327 -14.47 13.87 -22.03
C MET A 327 -15.69 13.10 -22.61
N SER A 328 -16.90 13.67 -22.57
CA SER A 328 -18.12 13.03 -23.14
C SER A 328 -18.10 12.92 -24.66
N HIS A 329 -17.21 13.69 -25.31
CA HIS A 329 -16.97 13.61 -26.75
C HIS A 329 -16.08 12.46 -27.18
N LEU A 330 -15.47 11.73 -26.23
CA LEU A 330 -14.59 10.60 -26.51
C LEU A 330 -15.36 9.50 -27.27
N GLY A 331 -14.86 9.17 -28.47
CA GLY A 331 -15.54 8.25 -29.39
C GLY A 331 -16.71 8.84 -30.20
N LYS A 332 -17.03 10.14 -29.98
CA LYS A 332 -18.11 10.86 -30.68
C LYS A 332 -17.59 12.09 -31.47
N GLY A 333 -16.39 11.96 -32.07
CA GLY A 333 -15.71 13.03 -32.78
C GLY A 333 -14.56 13.68 -32.02
N ASP A 334 -14.36 13.34 -30.74
CA ASP A 334 -13.21 13.65 -29.86
C ASP A 334 -12.86 15.12 -29.62
N GLY A 335 -13.57 16.06 -30.26
CA GLY A 335 -13.34 17.50 -30.18
C GLY A 335 -12.14 18.01 -30.98
N ASP A 336 -11.95 19.34 -30.96
CA ASP A 336 -10.87 20.00 -31.71
C ASP A 336 -9.48 19.57 -31.16
N PRO A 337 -8.48 19.46 -32.07
CA PRO A 337 -7.12 19.09 -31.64
C PRO A 337 -6.46 20.23 -30.86
N VAL A 338 -5.72 19.86 -29.82
CA VAL A 338 -4.92 20.77 -29.01
C VAL A 338 -3.43 20.40 -29.20
N PRO A 339 -2.58 21.37 -29.57
CA PRO A 339 -1.15 21.15 -29.63
C PRO A 339 -0.59 20.84 -28.24
N VAL A 340 0.19 19.77 -28.13
CA VAL A 340 0.84 19.33 -26.89
C VAL A 340 2.32 19.14 -27.16
N ALA A 341 3.17 19.61 -26.23
CA ALA A 341 4.62 19.44 -26.34
C ALA A 341 5.23 18.98 -25.02
N THR A 342 6.31 18.24 -25.11
CA THR A 342 7.11 17.81 -23.97
C THR A 342 8.43 18.57 -23.88
N ARG A 343 9.03 18.63 -22.70
CA ARG A 343 10.37 19.23 -22.50
C ARG A 343 11.45 18.51 -23.32
N ALA A 344 11.25 17.23 -23.64
CA ALA A 344 12.13 16.43 -24.51
C ALA A 344 11.96 16.76 -26.02
N GLY A 345 11.12 17.73 -26.37
CA GLY A 345 10.93 18.20 -27.74
C GLY A 345 9.93 17.39 -28.57
N ARG A 346 9.23 16.39 -27.98
CA ARG A 346 8.12 15.71 -28.67
C ARG A 346 6.94 16.64 -28.80
N ARG A 347 6.25 16.57 -29.92
CA ARG A 347 5.03 17.35 -30.20
C ARG A 347 3.98 16.45 -30.82
N ALA A 348 2.71 16.66 -30.43
CA ALA A 348 1.55 16.00 -31.02
C ALA A 348 0.36 16.94 -30.99
N GLU A 349 -0.61 16.69 -31.83
CA GLU A 349 -1.95 17.30 -31.75
C GLU A 349 -2.90 16.24 -31.23
N LEU A 350 -3.39 16.43 -30.02
CA LEU A 350 -4.31 15.50 -29.39
C LEU A 350 -5.73 16.04 -29.43
N PRO A 351 -6.73 15.24 -29.86
CA PRO A 351 -8.12 15.62 -29.70
C PRO A 351 -8.44 15.99 -28.25
N ARG A 352 -9.21 17.03 -28.05
CA ARG A 352 -9.44 17.60 -26.71
C ARG A 352 -10.00 16.61 -25.69
N ALA A 353 -10.95 15.77 -26.08
CA ALA A 353 -11.50 14.73 -25.20
C ALA A 353 -10.44 13.68 -24.81
N VAL A 354 -9.56 13.32 -25.75
CA VAL A 354 -8.44 12.41 -25.51
C VAL A 354 -7.45 13.06 -24.54
N LEU A 355 -7.08 14.32 -24.78
CA LEU A 355 -6.19 15.05 -23.85
C LEU A 355 -6.79 15.12 -22.45
N THR A 356 -8.08 15.47 -22.32
CA THR A 356 -8.80 15.47 -21.03
C THR A 356 -8.76 14.11 -20.33
N ALA A 357 -8.85 13.01 -21.11
CA ALA A 357 -8.81 11.66 -20.55
C ALA A 357 -7.43 11.26 -20.03
N VAL A 358 -6.34 11.68 -20.71
CA VAL A 358 -4.96 11.28 -20.36
C VAL A 358 -4.23 12.24 -19.42
N VAL A 359 -4.80 13.43 -19.13
CA VAL A 359 -4.26 14.35 -18.11
C VAL A 359 -4.68 13.91 -16.72
N ALA A 360 -3.73 13.73 -15.81
CA ALA A 360 -3.96 13.43 -14.40
C ALA A 360 -4.16 14.70 -13.56
N GLU A 361 -3.29 15.71 -13.76
CA GLU A 361 -3.23 16.92 -12.94
C GLU A 361 -2.93 18.14 -13.80
N LEU A 362 -3.57 19.25 -13.48
CA LEU A 362 -3.26 20.60 -13.99
C LEU A 362 -2.55 21.39 -12.90
N GLN A 363 -1.40 22.00 -13.24
CA GLN A 363 -0.63 22.83 -12.31
C GLN A 363 -0.93 24.31 -12.52
N LEU A 364 -1.38 24.99 -11.47
CA LEU A 364 -1.75 26.40 -11.46
C LEU A 364 -0.88 27.18 -10.49
N GLN A 365 -0.06 28.09 -11.02
CA GLN A 365 0.76 28.97 -10.19
C GLN A 365 -0.08 30.15 -9.68
N LEU A 366 -0.22 30.25 -8.36
CA LEU A 366 -0.83 31.41 -7.71
C LEU A 366 0.08 32.63 -7.83
N GLU A 367 -0.51 33.77 -8.19
CA GLU A 367 0.24 35.04 -8.24
C GLU A 367 0.53 35.57 -6.85
N ASP A 368 -0.47 35.61 -5.98
CA ASP A 368 -0.35 36.03 -4.59
C ASP A 368 -0.26 34.82 -3.69
N LYS A 369 0.56 34.87 -2.65
CA LYS A 369 0.58 33.87 -1.57
C LYS A 369 -0.60 34.14 -0.63
N PRO A 370 -1.56 33.18 -0.49
CA PRO A 370 -2.74 33.37 0.35
C PRO A 370 -2.40 33.31 1.84
N PHE A 371 -1.68 32.29 2.25
CA PHE A 371 -1.30 32.00 3.65
C PHE A 371 0.17 31.57 3.73
N ASP A 372 0.80 31.72 4.90
CA ASP A 372 2.22 31.38 5.09
C ASP A 372 2.51 29.89 4.85
N PHE A 373 1.57 28.99 5.10
CA PHE A 373 1.78 27.56 4.90
C PHE A 373 1.97 27.17 3.42
N PHE A 374 1.59 28.03 2.48
CA PHE A 374 1.84 27.82 1.04
C PHE A 374 3.33 27.87 0.66
N ASP A 375 4.23 28.29 1.57
CA ASP A 375 5.67 28.16 1.36
C ASP A 375 6.11 26.69 1.25
N TYR A 376 5.37 25.78 1.86
CA TYR A 376 5.71 24.35 1.97
C TYR A 376 4.61 23.41 1.44
N THR A 377 3.42 23.93 1.19
CA THR A 377 2.22 23.12 0.96
C THR A 377 1.46 23.62 -0.27
N ASP A 378 1.07 22.70 -1.14
CA ASP A 378 0.16 22.98 -2.25
C ASP A 378 -1.29 22.66 -1.84
N LEU A 379 -2.23 23.24 -2.53
CA LEU A 379 -3.66 22.93 -2.39
C LEU A 379 -4.10 22.07 -3.58
N LEU A 380 -4.76 20.94 -3.32
CA LEU A 380 -5.28 20.05 -4.34
C LEU A 380 -6.81 20.05 -4.37
N ASP A 381 -7.37 20.37 -5.55
CA ASP A 381 -8.78 20.13 -5.86
C ASP A 381 -8.96 18.75 -6.47
N PHE A 382 -9.63 17.87 -5.75
CA PHE A 382 -9.99 16.56 -6.26
C PHE A 382 -11.36 16.59 -6.94
N PRO A 383 -11.52 15.90 -8.09
CA PRO A 383 -12.83 15.63 -8.65
C PRO A 383 -13.74 15.02 -7.59
N GLY A 384 -15.01 15.45 -7.56
CA GLY A 384 -15.96 14.95 -6.57
C GLY A 384 -16.15 13.44 -6.65
N ALA A 385 -16.06 12.78 -5.50
CA ALA A 385 -16.38 11.37 -5.42
C ALA A 385 -17.81 11.09 -5.90
N ARG A 386 -17.98 10.03 -6.67
CA ARG A 386 -19.25 9.64 -7.28
C ARG A 386 -19.71 8.27 -6.85
N GLY A 387 -21.02 8.08 -6.79
CA GLY A 387 -21.63 6.78 -6.60
C GLY A 387 -21.22 5.81 -7.71
N ARG A 388 -21.02 4.55 -7.31
CA ARG A 388 -20.79 3.44 -8.25
C ARG A 388 -22.13 2.86 -8.68
N GLU A 389 -22.19 2.47 -9.96
CA GLU A 389 -23.32 1.71 -10.50
C GLU A 389 -23.10 0.21 -10.24
N LYS A 390 -24.15 -0.55 -10.45
CA LYS A 390 -24.09 -2.00 -10.43
C LYS A 390 -24.72 -2.56 -11.70
N TYR A 391 -24.03 -2.33 -12.82
CA TYR A 391 -24.46 -2.86 -14.11
C TYR A 391 -24.31 -4.38 -14.13
N ASN A 392 -25.19 -5.07 -14.88
CA ASN A 392 -25.02 -6.48 -15.15
C ASN A 392 -23.81 -6.69 -16.08
N ALA A 393 -22.83 -7.48 -15.64
CA ALA A 393 -21.60 -7.74 -16.40
C ALA A 393 -21.83 -8.48 -17.72
N ALA A 394 -22.91 -9.25 -17.84
CA ALA A 394 -23.29 -9.88 -19.12
C ALA A 394 -23.61 -8.85 -20.22
N LYS A 395 -23.89 -7.59 -19.86
CA LYS A 395 -24.15 -6.47 -20.75
C LYS A 395 -22.99 -5.47 -20.84
N ALA A 396 -21.78 -5.89 -20.46
CA ALA A 396 -20.65 -4.98 -20.37
C ALA A 396 -20.38 -4.22 -21.67
N GLU A 397 -20.47 -4.86 -22.81
CA GLU A 397 -20.28 -4.20 -24.11
C GLU A 397 -21.41 -3.23 -24.44
N GLU A 398 -22.66 -3.56 -24.17
CA GLU A 398 -23.80 -2.65 -24.38
C GLU A 398 -23.65 -1.39 -23.51
N VAL A 399 -23.28 -1.58 -22.25
CA VAL A 399 -23.03 -0.48 -21.31
C VAL A 399 -21.82 0.35 -21.74
N ALA A 400 -20.73 -0.30 -22.16
CA ALA A 400 -19.54 0.40 -22.63
C ALA A 400 -19.83 1.22 -23.89
N GLN A 401 -20.68 0.75 -24.79
CA GLN A 401 -21.09 1.52 -25.98
C GLN A 401 -22.01 2.69 -25.65
N SER A 402 -22.92 2.53 -24.69
CA SER A 402 -23.91 3.57 -24.37
C SER A 402 -23.39 4.60 -23.35
N ASP A 403 -22.56 4.17 -22.38
CA ASP A 403 -22.18 4.97 -21.21
C ASP A 403 -20.67 5.01 -20.93
N LEU A 404 -19.85 4.90 -21.97
CA LEU A 404 -18.38 4.91 -21.89
C LEU A 404 -17.84 6.07 -21.07
N PHE A 405 -18.39 7.27 -21.30
CA PHE A 405 -17.99 8.48 -20.61
C PHE A 405 -18.12 8.34 -19.08
N MET A 406 -19.27 7.83 -18.61
CA MET A 406 -19.52 7.69 -17.19
C MET A 406 -18.66 6.62 -16.55
N LEU A 407 -18.43 5.50 -17.25
CA LEU A 407 -17.49 4.45 -16.80
C LEU A 407 -16.08 5.02 -16.65
N LEU A 408 -15.56 5.67 -17.69
CA LEU A 408 -14.21 6.24 -17.69
C LEU A 408 -14.06 7.34 -16.61
N ARG A 409 -15.06 8.20 -16.47
CA ARG A 409 -15.08 9.26 -15.46
C ARG A 409 -15.02 8.69 -14.03
N ARG A 410 -15.88 7.70 -13.70
CA ARG A 410 -15.90 7.08 -12.39
C ARG A 410 -14.59 6.34 -12.10
N GLY A 411 -14.10 5.56 -13.06
CA GLY A 411 -12.82 4.86 -12.95
C GLY A 411 -11.64 5.81 -12.76
N LYS A 412 -11.58 6.90 -13.55
CA LYS A 412 -10.50 7.90 -13.45
C LYS A 412 -10.50 8.62 -12.09
N VAL A 413 -11.66 9.07 -11.60
CA VAL A 413 -11.78 9.77 -10.32
C VAL A 413 -11.33 8.89 -9.17
N ALA A 414 -11.77 7.63 -9.14
CA ALA A 414 -11.37 6.69 -8.09
C ALA A 414 -9.88 6.34 -8.18
N TYR A 415 -9.38 6.10 -9.39
CA TYR A 415 -7.97 5.80 -9.60
C TYR A 415 -7.06 6.98 -9.19
N LEU A 416 -7.39 8.22 -9.57
CA LEU A 416 -6.61 9.38 -9.18
C LEU A 416 -6.50 9.49 -7.65
N TYR A 417 -7.59 9.31 -6.91
CA TYR A 417 -7.54 9.28 -5.46
C TYR A 417 -6.60 8.19 -4.93
N GLN A 418 -6.73 6.95 -5.44
CA GLN A 418 -5.89 5.82 -5.05
C GLN A 418 -4.41 6.06 -5.39
N ARG A 419 -4.10 6.68 -6.54
CA ARG A 419 -2.75 7.05 -6.96
C ARG A 419 -2.12 8.04 -5.98
N TYR A 420 -2.81 9.17 -5.71
CA TYR A 420 -2.28 10.20 -4.80
C TYR A 420 -2.12 9.69 -3.35
N LEU A 421 -3.00 8.78 -2.94
CA LEU A 421 -2.85 8.07 -1.66
C LEU A 421 -1.60 7.17 -1.66
N ALA A 422 -1.40 6.37 -2.70
CA ALA A 422 -0.25 5.47 -2.84
C ALA A 422 1.09 6.22 -2.97
N GLU A 423 1.08 7.39 -3.62
CA GLU A 423 2.23 8.28 -3.78
C GLU A 423 2.46 9.19 -2.56
N GLN A 424 1.63 9.07 -1.51
CA GLN A 424 1.69 9.86 -0.27
C GLN A 424 1.68 11.40 -0.50
N GLU A 425 0.99 11.83 -1.51
CA GLU A 425 0.78 13.25 -1.79
C GLU A 425 -0.33 13.84 -0.93
N LEU A 426 -1.31 13.03 -0.48
CA LEU A 426 -2.41 13.47 0.39
C LEU A 426 -1.96 13.56 1.85
N THR A 427 -1.23 14.62 2.21
CA THR A 427 -0.70 14.76 3.57
C THR A 427 -1.73 15.29 4.56
N SER A 428 -2.70 16.08 4.11
CA SER A 428 -3.84 16.56 4.90
C SER A 428 -5.11 16.53 4.07
N MET A 429 -6.24 16.23 4.70
CA MET A 429 -7.53 16.11 4.03
C MET A 429 -8.57 17.03 4.66
N LEU A 430 -9.17 17.89 3.83
CA LEU A 430 -10.38 18.65 4.14
C LEU A 430 -11.58 17.87 3.57
N LEU A 431 -12.27 17.12 4.42
CA LEU A 431 -13.44 16.34 4.03
C LEU A 431 -14.68 17.21 4.09
N CYS A 432 -15.20 17.65 2.92
CA CYS A 432 -16.38 18.49 2.80
C CYS A 432 -17.65 17.66 2.77
N LEU A 433 -18.56 17.90 3.71
CA LEU A 433 -19.85 17.22 3.82
C LEU A 433 -20.98 18.22 4.11
N LYS A 434 -21.99 18.24 3.25
CA LYS A 434 -23.26 18.96 3.50
C LYS A 434 -24.25 18.07 4.28
N HIS A 435 -25.41 18.58 4.59
CA HIS A 435 -26.43 17.88 5.38
C HIS A 435 -27.09 16.67 4.65
N SER A 436 -26.99 16.55 3.32
CA SER A 436 -27.54 15.44 2.54
C SER A 436 -26.41 14.67 1.83
N ASN A 437 -25.91 13.58 2.45
CA ASN A 437 -24.66 12.94 2.02
C ASN A 437 -24.80 11.49 1.55
N GLN A 438 -26.01 10.94 1.57
CA GLN A 438 -26.23 9.48 1.46
C GLN A 438 -25.99 8.90 0.06
N GLU A 439 -25.67 9.71 -0.93
CA GLU A 439 -25.57 9.26 -2.34
C GLU A 439 -24.27 8.52 -2.67
N VAL A 440 -23.16 8.78 -1.96
CA VAL A 440 -21.83 8.23 -2.30
C VAL A 440 -21.32 7.32 -1.19
N ARG A 441 -21.80 6.08 -1.20
CA ARG A 441 -21.49 5.05 -0.18
C ARG A 441 -20.01 4.66 -0.10
N THR A 442 -19.20 4.99 -1.09
CA THR A 442 -17.77 4.65 -1.13
C THR A 442 -16.88 5.63 -0.35
N VAL A 443 -17.35 6.84 -0.05
CA VAL A 443 -16.55 7.87 0.65
C VAL A 443 -16.07 7.41 2.03
N PRO A 444 -16.88 6.78 2.89
CA PRO A 444 -16.42 6.32 4.21
C PRO A 444 -15.22 5.36 4.12
N ALA A 445 -15.27 4.40 3.20
CA ALA A 445 -14.17 3.45 2.97
C ALA A 445 -12.91 4.15 2.41
N MET A 446 -13.07 5.13 1.51
CA MET A 446 -11.95 5.92 0.98
C MET A 446 -11.27 6.72 2.10
N VAL A 447 -12.05 7.38 2.96
CA VAL A 447 -11.52 8.13 4.12
C VAL A 447 -10.82 7.18 5.11
N ARG A 448 -11.41 6.01 5.39
CA ARG A 448 -10.79 5.00 6.25
C ARG A 448 -9.43 4.55 5.69
N ASN A 449 -9.35 4.21 4.41
CA ASN A 449 -8.09 3.83 3.76
C ASN A 449 -7.03 4.93 3.86
N TRP A 450 -7.44 6.20 3.78
CA TRP A 450 -6.52 7.32 3.96
C TRP A 450 -6.05 7.44 5.43
N ILE A 451 -6.96 7.30 6.40
CA ILE A 451 -6.62 7.32 7.84
C ILE A 451 -5.62 6.20 8.14
N ASP A 452 -5.89 4.97 7.67
CA ASP A 452 -5.02 3.81 7.90
C ASP A 452 -3.62 4.01 7.32
N GLY A 453 -3.53 4.66 6.14
CA GLY A 453 -2.26 4.95 5.47
C GLY A 453 -1.47 6.12 6.06
N THR A 454 -2.13 7.07 6.75
CA THR A 454 -1.50 8.32 7.24
C THR A 454 -1.34 8.37 8.74
N HIS A 455 -2.33 7.87 9.50
CA HIS A 455 -2.38 7.95 10.96
C HIS A 455 -2.32 6.57 11.63
N GLY A 456 -2.55 5.50 10.89
CA GLY A 456 -2.59 4.14 11.39
C GLY A 456 -4.01 3.59 11.59
N ALA A 457 -4.12 2.27 11.50
CA ALA A 457 -5.38 1.55 11.48
C ALA A 457 -6.08 1.48 12.84
N THR A 458 -5.34 1.57 13.96
CA THR A 458 -5.89 1.44 15.32
C THR A 458 -5.83 2.73 16.11
N PRO A 459 -6.70 2.92 17.13
CA PRO A 459 -6.66 4.08 18.01
C PRO A 459 -5.28 4.28 18.68
N GLU A 460 -4.61 3.19 19.07
CA GLU A 460 -3.27 3.22 19.68
C GLU A 460 -2.23 3.78 18.71
N ALA A 461 -2.29 3.37 17.43
CA ALA A 461 -1.38 3.84 16.39
C ALA A 461 -1.53 5.35 16.12
N ARG A 462 -2.75 5.88 16.31
CA ARG A 462 -3.06 7.31 16.11
C ARG A 462 -2.68 8.19 17.31
N LYS A 463 -2.45 7.59 18.48
CA LYS A 463 -2.14 8.33 19.71
C LYS A 463 -0.85 9.14 19.60
N GLY A 464 -0.95 10.44 19.91
CA GLY A 464 0.17 11.37 19.90
C GLY A 464 0.57 11.88 18.51
N GLN A 465 -0.19 11.55 17.46
CA GLN A 465 -0.02 12.13 16.14
C GLN A 465 -0.88 13.39 15.96
N ASP A 466 -0.40 14.32 15.14
CA ASP A 466 -1.17 15.49 14.72
C ASP A 466 -2.34 15.04 13.82
N VAL A 467 -3.53 15.57 14.07
CA VAL A 467 -4.73 15.21 13.31
C VAL A 467 -4.74 15.98 11.99
N ALA A 468 -4.46 15.31 10.87
CA ALA A 468 -4.45 15.89 9.54
C ALA A 468 -5.77 15.70 8.75
N LEU A 469 -6.79 15.08 9.36
CA LEU A 469 -8.16 15.02 8.84
C LEU A 469 -8.96 16.18 9.43
N PHE A 470 -9.58 16.96 8.56
CA PHE A 470 -10.46 18.08 8.92
C PHE A 470 -11.86 17.77 8.37
N LEU A 471 -12.82 17.55 9.26
CA LEU A 471 -14.23 17.37 8.85
C LEU A 471 -14.86 18.73 8.70
N VAL A 472 -15.09 19.15 7.46
CA VAL A 472 -15.67 20.45 7.13
C VAL A 472 -17.15 20.27 6.82
N LEU A 473 -18.01 20.70 7.74
CA LEU A 473 -19.46 20.69 7.58
C LEU A 473 -19.85 21.94 6.81
N THR A 474 -20.08 21.78 5.51
CA THR A 474 -20.36 22.87 4.58
C THR A 474 -21.83 23.29 4.58
N MET A 475 -22.12 24.46 3.99
CA MET A 475 -23.47 25.04 3.91
C MET A 475 -24.09 25.27 5.30
N PHE A 476 -23.31 25.83 6.21
CA PHE A 476 -23.73 26.05 7.59
C PHE A 476 -24.96 26.99 7.70
N ASP A 477 -25.11 27.90 6.77
CA ASP A 477 -26.29 28.78 6.65
C ASP A 477 -27.61 28.02 6.44
N MET A 478 -27.59 26.83 5.85
CA MET A 478 -28.77 26.00 5.67
C MET A 478 -29.30 25.42 6.99
N GLU A 479 -28.46 25.38 8.02
CA GLU A 479 -28.88 24.95 9.36
C GLU A 479 -29.76 26.00 10.03
N PHE A 480 -29.85 27.22 9.51
CA PHE A 480 -30.71 28.30 10.00
C PHE A 480 -32.06 28.37 9.26
N GLU A 481 -32.26 27.54 8.24
CA GLU A 481 -33.56 27.49 7.55
C GLU A 481 -34.67 26.97 8.46
N ILE A 482 -35.85 27.59 8.39
CA ILE A 482 -37.03 27.15 9.08
C ILE A 482 -37.63 26.00 8.27
N LYS A 483 -37.36 24.77 8.72
CA LYS A 483 -37.96 23.55 8.16
C LYS A 483 -39.21 23.19 8.98
N GLY A 484 -40.32 22.90 8.31
CA GLY A 484 -41.55 22.45 8.99
C GLY A 484 -41.24 21.17 9.80
N GLY A 485 -41.49 21.24 11.14
CA GLY A 485 -41.20 20.14 12.06
C GLY A 485 -39.82 20.10 12.69
N ALA A 486 -38.90 20.99 12.31
CA ALA A 486 -37.62 21.14 12.99
C ALA A 486 -37.71 22.27 14.03
N GLU A 487 -37.71 21.92 15.30
CA GLU A 487 -37.68 22.87 16.40
C GLU A 487 -36.25 23.44 16.57
N ASP A 488 -36.17 24.72 16.99
CA ASP A 488 -34.88 25.35 17.33
C ASP A 488 -34.45 24.89 18.75
N ASN A 489 -34.19 23.60 18.91
CA ASN A 489 -33.81 22.93 20.16
C ASN A 489 -32.45 22.23 20.07
N VAL A 490 -32.01 21.63 21.17
CA VAL A 490 -30.70 20.91 21.26
C VAL A 490 -30.64 19.71 20.33
N GLU A 491 -31.76 19.01 20.13
CA GLU A 491 -31.82 17.78 19.30
C GLU A 491 -31.53 18.02 17.82
N ARG A 492 -31.73 19.25 17.31
CA ARG A 492 -31.38 19.64 15.94
C ARG A 492 -29.95 19.32 15.64
N TRP A 493 -29.05 19.60 16.56
CA TRP A 493 -27.59 19.40 16.37
C TRP A 493 -27.20 17.94 16.49
N SER A 494 -27.81 17.16 17.40
CA SER A 494 -27.65 15.71 17.45
C SER A 494 -28.05 15.05 16.13
N THR A 495 -29.18 15.44 15.55
CA THR A 495 -29.63 14.90 14.27
C THR A 495 -28.64 15.18 13.16
N ARG A 496 -28.11 16.41 13.09
CA ARG A 496 -27.10 16.79 12.07
C ARG A 496 -25.81 15.97 12.19
N LEU A 497 -25.29 15.83 13.42
CA LEU A 497 -24.05 15.09 13.65
C LEU A 497 -24.27 13.59 13.51
N LYS A 498 -25.39 13.06 13.99
CA LYS A 498 -25.73 11.64 13.87
C LYS A 498 -25.74 11.21 12.41
N THR A 499 -26.46 11.91 11.56
CA THR A 499 -26.53 11.58 10.13
C THR A 499 -25.16 11.62 9.46
N THR A 500 -24.32 12.61 9.80
CA THR A 500 -23.02 12.78 9.12
C THR A 500 -21.92 11.91 9.70
N ILE A 501 -21.76 11.91 11.02
CA ILE A 501 -20.61 11.29 11.68
C ILE A 501 -20.88 9.80 11.93
N PHE A 502 -22.06 9.45 12.47
CA PHE A 502 -22.34 8.08 12.86
C PHE A 502 -22.95 7.24 11.74
N GLU A 503 -23.98 7.75 11.04
CA GLU A 503 -24.70 6.98 10.04
C GLU A 503 -23.98 6.93 8.69
N PHE A 504 -23.30 7.99 8.31
CA PHE A 504 -22.54 8.03 7.06
C PHE A 504 -21.09 7.61 7.25
N LEU A 505 -20.29 8.34 8.04
CA LEU A 505 -18.86 8.05 8.21
C LEU A 505 -18.59 6.86 9.13
N GLY A 506 -19.45 6.63 10.14
CA GLY A 506 -19.32 5.55 11.11
C GLY A 506 -19.89 4.21 10.65
N LEU A 507 -20.53 4.13 9.47
CA LEU A 507 -21.09 2.87 8.97
C LEU A 507 -19.98 1.85 8.70
N GLY A 508 -19.82 0.89 9.62
CA GLY A 508 -18.76 -0.13 9.53
C GLY A 508 -17.35 0.38 9.90
N HIS A 509 -17.25 1.58 10.51
CA HIS A 509 -15.99 2.19 10.92
C HIS A 509 -16.07 2.74 12.34
N ASP A 510 -15.02 2.50 13.13
CA ASP A 510 -14.91 2.90 14.54
C ASP A 510 -14.28 4.29 14.76
N TRP A 511 -13.46 4.77 13.81
CA TRP A 511 -12.67 5.99 13.96
C TRP A 511 -13.46 7.27 14.32
N PRO A 512 -14.73 7.47 13.93
CA PRO A 512 -15.45 8.65 14.36
C PRO A 512 -15.79 8.61 15.86
N SER A 513 -16.04 7.43 16.41
CA SER A 513 -16.38 7.22 17.82
C SER A 513 -15.15 7.05 18.70
N GLU A 514 -14.05 6.54 18.16
CA GLU A 514 -12.78 6.31 18.86
C GLU A 514 -11.58 6.64 17.96
N TRP A 515 -11.20 7.91 17.93
CA TRP A 515 -10.02 8.36 17.19
C TRP A 515 -8.72 7.92 17.86
N VAL A 516 -8.60 8.16 19.15
CA VAL A 516 -7.56 7.60 20.02
C VAL A 516 -8.22 6.92 21.20
N PRO A 517 -7.53 6.06 21.98
CA PRO A 517 -8.14 5.31 23.06
C PRO A 517 -8.99 6.20 24.00
N GLY A 518 -10.29 5.91 24.04
CA GLY A 518 -11.26 6.62 24.90
C GLY A 518 -11.65 8.04 24.46
N GLN A 519 -11.23 8.48 23.25
CA GLN A 519 -11.58 9.82 22.74
C GLN A 519 -12.11 9.74 21.32
N PRO A 520 -13.28 10.34 21.04
CA PRO A 520 -13.84 10.42 19.70
C PRO A 520 -13.04 11.38 18.81
N PHE A 521 -13.28 11.31 17.50
CA PHE A 521 -12.80 12.30 16.56
C PHE A 521 -13.47 13.64 16.83
N ASN A 522 -12.69 14.73 16.95
CA ASN A 522 -13.17 16.06 17.29
C ASN A 522 -12.65 17.21 16.42
N ASN A 523 -11.98 16.91 15.31
CA ASN A 523 -11.45 17.96 14.42
C ASN A 523 -12.48 18.35 13.35
N THR A 524 -13.62 18.92 13.82
CA THR A 524 -14.78 19.28 13.00
C THR A 524 -14.94 20.79 12.93
N PHE A 525 -15.34 21.30 11.77
CA PHE A 525 -15.44 22.73 11.45
C PHE A 525 -16.73 23.03 10.72
N TRP A 526 -17.30 24.20 10.98
CA TRP A 526 -18.37 24.75 10.19
C TRP A 526 -17.83 25.62 9.06
N LEU A 527 -18.48 25.54 7.90
CA LEU A 527 -18.16 26.38 6.76
C LEU A 527 -19.44 26.92 6.11
N ARG A 528 -19.53 28.25 5.99
CA ARG A 528 -20.54 28.96 5.27
C ARG A 528 -19.95 29.64 4.03
N ASN A 529 -20.75 29.89 3.00
CA ASN A 529 -20.31 30.62 1.83
C ASN A 529 -20.91 32.03 1.83
N PRO A 530 -20.16 33.08 2.22
CA PRO A 530 -20.63 34.46 2.18
C PRO A 530 -20.97 35.00 0.80
N GLU A 531 -20.49 34.36 -0.28
CA GLU A 531 -20.80 34.78 -1.66
C GLU A 531 -22.19 34.32 -2.11
N VAL A 532 -22.84 33.43 -1.36
CA VAL A 532 -24.22 32.99 -1.61
C VAL A 532 -25.18 33.80 -0.73
N LEU A 533 -25.98 34.64 -1.36
CA LEU A 533 -26.91 35.52 -0.65
C LEU A 533 -27.99 34.71 0.09
N ASN A 534 -27.95 34.69 1.41
CA ASN A 534 -29.01 34.14 2.27
C ASN A 534 -29.79 35.30 2.93
N LYS A 535 -30.73 35.87 2.16
CA LYS A 535 -31.56 36.99 2.62
C LYS A 535 -32.53 36.62 3.78
N GLY A 536 -32.70 35.38 4.10
CA GLY A 536 -33.44 34.91 5.28
C GLY A 536 -32.64 35.04 6.56
N LEU A 537 -31.33 34.98 6.50
CA LEU A 537 -30.42 34.99 7.64
C LEU A 537 -29.71 36.33 7.83
N LEU A 538 -29.30 36.99 6.72
CA LEU A 538 -28.36 38.11 6.72
C LEU A 538 -28.90 39.32 5.93
N ASP A 539 -28.44 40.50 6.34
CA ASP A 539 -28.55 41.75 5.58
C ASP A 539 -27.24 42.02 4.81
N TYR A 540 -27.37 42.65 3.63
CA TYR A 540 -26.25 42.86 2.71
C TYR A 540 -26.14 44.31 2.28
N ASP A 541 -24.94 44.80 2.01
CA ASP A 541 -24.72 46.10 1.38
C ASP A 541 -25.02 46.07 -0.13
N ALA A 542 -24.85 47.22 -0.78
CA ALA A 542 -25.07 47.34 -2.23
C ALA A 542 -24.11 46.47 -3.09
N ASN A 543 -22.98 46.02 -2.51
CA ASN A 543 -21.99 45.17 -3.17
C ASN A 543 -22.17 43.70 -2.83
N GLY A 544 -23.22 43.34 -2.09
CA GLY A 544 -23.48 41.96 -1.66
C GLY A 544 -22.64 41.49 -0.48
N ARG A 545 -21.97 42.41 0.27
CA ARG A 545 -21.23 42.07 1.48
C ARG A 545 -22.20 41.99 2.66
N GLU A 546 -21.96 41.03 3.52
CA GLU A 546 -22.73 40.81 4.75
C GLU A 546 -22.51 41.94 5.74
N ILE A 547 -23.61 42.46 6.29
CA ILE A 547 -23.57 43.57 7.25
C ILE A 547 -23.94 43.10 8.66
N SER A 548 -25.07 42.35 8.79
CA SER A 548 -25.66 41.96 10.08
C SER A 548 -26.54 40.73 9.93
N PHE A 549 -26.80 40.07 11.05
CA PHE A 549 -27.83 39.03 11.12
C PHE A 549 -29.20 39.67 11.32
N ARG A 550 -30.19 39.19 10.56
CA ARG A 550 -31.59 39.68 10.65
C ARG A 550 -32.25 39.37 11.96
N ASP A 551 -31.98 38.22 12.53
CA ASP A 551 -32.50 37.79 13.81
C ASP A 551 -31.37 37.35 14.74
N PRO A 552 -30.67 38.30 15.40
CA PRO A 552 -29.59 38.01 16.33
C PRO A 552 -30.08 37.18 17.56
N GLY A 553 -31.34 37.32 17.94
CA GLY A 553 -31.94 36.57 19.07
C GLY A 553 -32.01 35.08 18.75
N ARG A 554 -32.48 34.72 17.57
CA ARG A 554 -32.55 33.35 17.10
C ARG A 554 -31.14 32.75 16.91
N VAL A 555 -30.19 33.53 16.37
CA VAL A 555 -28.80 33.09 16.26
C VAL A 555 -28.20 32.78 17.62
N ALA A 556 -28.45 33.63 18.63
CA ALA A 556 -27.99 33.40 20.01
C ALA A 556 -28.64 32.16 20.64
N LEU A 557 -29.95 31.95 20.42
CA LEU A 557 -30.69 30.76 20.90
C LEU A 557 -30.05 29.47 20.28
N LEU A 558 -29.83 29.47 18.98
CA LEU A 558 -29.23 28.34 18.29
C LEU A 558 -27.79 28.08 18.72
N LYS A 559 -26.99 29.14 19.00
CA LYS A 559 -25.64 29.02 19.62
C LYS A 559 -25.75 28.34 20.99
N GLY A 560 -26.66 28.80 21.84
CA GLY A 560 -26.86 28.19 23.16
C GLY A 560 -27.22 26.71 23.11
N ASN A 561 -28.13 26.34 22.21
CA ASN A 561 -28.52 24.94 21.97
C ASN A 561 -27.37 24.11 21.37
N PHE A 562 -26.56 24.67 20.48
CA PHE A 562 -25.36 24.02 19.93
C PHE A 562 -24.35 23.71 21.04
N LEU A 563 -24.02 24.70 21.87
CA LEU A 563 -23.05 24.53 22.96
C LEU A 563 -23.57 23.58 24.07
N ALA A 564 -24.89 23.49 24.28
CA ALA A 564 -25.48 22.55 25.23
C ALA A 564 -25.56 21.11 24.73
N ASN A 565 -25.29 20.87 23.43
CA ASN A 565 -25.47 19.55 22.85
C ASN A 565 -24.26 18.62 23.17
N PRO A 566 -24.48 17.41 23.72
CA PRO A 566 -23.43 16.49 24.12
C PRO A 566 -22.57 15.97 22.94
N ASP A 567 -23.16 15.78 21.75
CA ASP A 567 -22.44 15.28 20.59
C ASP A 567 -21.55 16.37 19.99
N VAL A 568 -21.99 17.62 20.06
CA VAL A 568 -21.17 18.80 19.73
C VAL A 568 -19.93 18.85 20.62
N GLN A 569 -20.10 18.69 21.94
CA GLN A 569 -18.98 18.70 22.89
C GLN A 569 -17.97 17.56 22.64
N LYS A 570 -18.38 16.46 22.04
CA LYS A 570 -17.51 15.33 21.69
C LYS A 570 -16.75 15.54 20.37
N HIS A 571 -17.41 16.13 19.37
CA HIS A 571 -16.92 16.12 17.99
C HIS A 571 -16.33 17.46 17.53
N PHE A 572 -16.39 18.50 18.34
CA PHE A 572 -15.70 19.76 18.10
C PHE A 572 -14.67 20.00 19.20
N ALA A 573 -13.41 20.25 18.81
CA ALA A 573 -12.34 20.53 19.77
C ALA A 573 -12.58 21.85 20.56
N ASP A 574 -13.19 22.83 19.90
CA ASP A 574 -13.60 24.12 20.47
C ASP A 574 -14.95 24.51 19.85
N PRO A 575 -16.06 24.05 20.43
CA PRO A 575 -17.41 24.31 19.89
C PRO A 575 -17.75 25.78 19.76
N GLU A 576 -17.38 26.59 20.74
CA GLU A 576 -17.69 28.02 20.74
C GLU A 576 -16.94 28.73 19.61
N ARG A 577 -15.65 28.49 19.49
CA ARG A 577 -14.84 29.09 18.41
C ARG A 577 -15.27 28.59 17.03
N ALA A 578 -15.66 27.32 16.90
CA ALA A 578 -16.18 26.76 15.66
C ALA A 578 -17.48 27.45 15.22
N TRP A 579 -18.39 27.71 16.15
CA TRP A 579 -19.60 28.48 15.88
C TRP A 579 -19.30 29.92 15.46
N GLU A 580 -18.51 30.63 16.27
CA GLU A 580 -18.18 32.04 16.00
C GLU A 580 -17.51 32.20 14.64
N ALA A 581 -16.56 31.35 14.29
CA ALA A 581 -15.90 31.35 13.01
C ALA A 581 -16.87 31.09 11.84
N GLY A 582 -17.73 30.10 11.95
CA GLY A 582 -18.75 29.81 10.92
C GLY A 582 -19.74 30.96 10.72
N MET A 583 -20.00 31.75 11.76
CA MET A 583 -20.88 32.92 11.74
C MET A 583 -20.14 34.23 11.50
N GLU A 584 -18.82 34.25 11.40
CA GLU A 584 -18.05 35.46 11.10
C GLU A 584 -18.47 36.04 9.74
N LEU A 585 -18.85 37.33 9.75
CA LEU A 585 -19.33 38.00 8.54
C LEU A 585 -18.25 38.14 7.49
N ASN A 586 -18.57 37.79 6.25
CA ASN A 586 -17.69 37.80 5.09
C ASN A 586 -16.49 36.83 5.15
N ASP A 587 -16.36 36.01 6.20
CA ASP A 587 -15.35 34.95 6.36
C ASP A 587 -15.97 33.54 6.30
N GLY A 588 -17.00 33.30 7.08
CA GLY A 588 -17.76 32.05 7.10
C GLY A 588 -16.99 30.83 7.57
N GLY A 589 -15.89 31.01 8.33
CA GLY A 589 -15.08 29.93 8.92
C GLY A 589 -13.73 29.64 8.24
N ILE A 590 -13.40 30.33 7.16
CA ILE A 590 -12.14 30.14 6.41
C ILE A 590 -10.93 30.52 7.28
N GLY A 591 -10.99 31.66 7.97
CA GLY A 591 -9.90 32.14 8.84
C GLY A 591 -9.54 31.10 9.90
N TYR A 592 -10.55 30.59 10.61
CA TYR A 592 -10.33 29.56 11.63
C TYR A 592 -9.79 28.25 11.07
N LEU A 593 -10.31 27.80 9.94
CA LEU A 593 -9.83 26.59 9.27
C LEU A 593 -8.37 26.75 8.84
N SER A 594 -7.99 27.92 8.28
CA SER A 594 -6.61 28.19 7.88
C SER A 594 -5.64 28.25 9.08
N GLU A 595 -6.09 28.80 10.21
CA GLU A 595 -5.34 28.78 11.46
C GLU A 595 -5.04 27.36 11.92
N LYS A 596 -6.03 26.46 11.85
CA LYS A 596 -5.90 25.05 12.26
C LYS A 596 -5.12 24.19 11.25
N LEU A 597 -5.08 24.57 9.99
CA LEU A 597 -4.23 23.94 8.96
C LEU A 597 -2.74 24.23 9.17
N ARG A 598 -2.39 25.41 9.66
CA ARG A 598 -0.99 25.85 9.81
C ARG A 598 -0.08 24.86 10.54
N PRO A 599 -0.45 24.26 11.69
CA PRO A 599 0.40 23.30 12.40
C PRO A 599 0.69 22.03 11.61
N VAL A 600 -0.31 21.51 10.86
CA VAL A 600 -0.19 20.25 10.10
C VAL A 600 0.49 20.45 8.75
N CYS A 601 0.55 21.69 8.24
CA CYS A 601 1.29 22.06 7.03
C CYS A 601 2.81 22.27 7.33
N ASN A 602 3.37 21.46 8.22
CA ASN A 602 4.77 21.53 8.62
C ASN A 602 5.60 20.46 7.90
N PRO A 603 6.62 20.82 7.12
CA PRO A 603 7.47 19.86 6.41
C PRO A 603 8.10 18.79 7.29
N ALA A 604 8.37 19.11 8.58
CA ALA A 604 8.90 18.15 9.53
C ALA A 604 7.94 16.98 9.80
N LEU A 605 6.62 17.20 9.71
CA LEU A 605 5.63 16.14 9.87
C LEU A 605 5.76 15.11 8.76
N LYS A 606 5.74 15.55 7.49
CA LYS A 606 5.90 14.68 6.33
C LYS A 606 7.22 13.91 6.38
N ARG A 607 8.33 14.60 6.74
CA ARG A 607 9.65 13.94 6.87
C ARG A 607 9.60 12.81 7.90
N ARG A 608 9.01 13.04 9.08
CA ARG A 608 8.86 12.02 10.13
C ARG A 608 8.03 10.82 9.62
N GLN A 609 6.93 11.07 8.91
CA GLN A 609 6.10 10.02 8.34
C GLN A 609 6.86 9.17 7.31
N VAL A 610 7.53 9.82 6.34
CA VAL A 610 8.33 9.13 5.33
C VAL A 610 9.49 8.37 5.97
N GLN A 611 10.17 8.96 6.94
CA GLN A 611 11.31 8.35 7.64
C GLN A 611 10.87 7.13 8.46
N GLY A 612 9.74 7.21 9.17
CA GLY A 612 9.17 6.08 9.90
C GLY A 612 8.84 4.90 8.97
N GLN A 613 8.15 5.18 7.86
CA GLN A 613 7.83 4.15 6.87
C GLN A 613 9.06 3.55 6.20
N LEU A 614 10.08 4.37 5.90
CA LEU A 614 11.35 3.91 5.35
C LEU A 614 12.09 3.00 6.34
N GLY A 615 12.11 3.37 7.63
CA GLY A 615 12.69 2.55 8.69
C GLY A 615 12.02 1.18 8.82
N ASP A 616 10.68 1.16 8.81
CA ASP A 616 9.91 -0.10 8.86
C ASP A 616 10.15 -0.97 7.62
N LEU A 617 10.25 -0.35 6.44
CA LEU A 617 10.56 -1.03 5.20
C LEU A 617 11.96 -1.65 5.25
N ALA A 618 12.97 -0.89 5.66
CA ALA A 618 14.35 -1.36 5.81
C ALA A 618 14.47 -2.50 6.84
N LYS A 619 13.72 -2.43 7.97
CA LYS A 619 13.64 -3.51 8.97
C LYS A 619 13.08 -4.80 8.36
N ARG A 620 11.97 -4.72 7.63
CA ARG A 620 11.39 -5.90 6.98
C ARG A 620 12.35 -6.53 5.98
N MET A 621 12.97 -5.72 5.13
CA MET A 621 13.96 -6.19 4.15
C MET A 621 15.15 -6.86 4.83
N ALA A 622 15.72 -6.22 5.86
CA ALA A 622 16.84 -6.79 6.61
C ALA A 622 16.45 -8.12 7.27
N GLY A 623 15.28 -8.20 7.90
CA GLY A 623 14.77 -9.42 8.53
C GLY A 623 14.62 -10.59 7.55
N ARG A 624 14.22 -10.32 6.29
CA ARG A 624 14.11 -11.36 5.25
C ARG A 624 15.47 -11.89 4.77
N LEU A 625 16.51 -11.06 4.78
CA LEU A 625 17.86 -11.43 4.34
C LEU A 625 18.74 -12.02 5.47
N GLU A 626 18.44 -11.67 6.71
CA GLU A 626 19.30 -11.98 7.85
C GLU A 626 19.50 -13.49 8.06
N GLY A 627 18.52 -14.31 7.70
CA GLY A 627 18.58 -15.77 7.79
C GLY A 627 19.57 -16.44 6.83
N TYR A 628 20.05 -15.70 5.83
CA TYR A 628 21.00 -16.20 4.82
C TYR A 628 22.44 -15.73 5.06
N HIS A 629 22.65 -14.74 5.96
CA HIS A 629 23.96 -14.20 6.25
C HIS A 629 24.68 -15.00 7.33
N VAL A 630 25.89 -15.42 7.05
CA VAL A 630 26.76 -16.12 8.01
C VAL A 630 27.66 -15.10 8.70
N SER A 631 27.49 -14.95 10.03
CA SER A 631 28.31 -14.07 10.84
C SER A 631 29.67 -14.71 11.17
N GLY A 632 30.72 -13.91 11.20
CA GLY A 632 32.05 -14.33 11.59
C GLY A 632 32.20 -14.63 13.09
N ASP A 633 31.26 -14.13 13.95
CA ASP A 633 31.23 -14.37 15.42
C ASP A 633 29.99 -15.19 15.79
N LEU A 634 30.17 -16.50 15.80
CA LEU A 634 29.11 -17.48 16.06
C LEU A 634 28.53 -17.35 17.49
N ASP A 635 29.36 -17.08 18.49
CA ASP A 635 28.92 -17.02 19.88
C ASP A 635 28.08 -15.75 20.15
N ALA A 636 28.49 -14.60 19.60
CA ALA A 636 27.72 -13.37 19.67
C ALA A 636 26.38 -13.51 18.95
N GLU A 637 26.35 -14.11 17.76
CA GLU A 637 25.12 -14.34 16.99
C GLU A 637 24.19 -15.32 17.71
N LEU A 638 24.71 -16.42 18.27
CA LEU A 638 23.94 -17.35 19.11
C LEU A 638 23.31 -16.67 20.33
N ALA A 639 24.07 -15.79 21.03
CA ALA A 639 23.55 -15.06 22.16
C ALA A 639 22.42 -14.11 21.76
N LYS A 640 22.59 -13.36 20.64
CA LYS A 640 21.60 -12.46 20.09
C LYS A 640 20.33 -13.19 19.70
N ARG A 641 20.43 -14.23 18.88
CA ARG A 641 19.28 -15.00 18.37
C ARG A 641 18.53 -15.72 19.47
N ARG A 642 19.25 -16.21 20.49
CA ARG A 642 18.64 -16.79 21.69
C ARG A 642 17.82 -15.74 22.47
N ALA A 643 18.29 -14.51 22.55
CA ALA A 643 17.55 -13.42 23.20
C ALA A 643 16.26 -13.08 22.43
N GLU A 644 16.34 -12.98 21.12
CA GLU A 644 15.19 -12.77 20.22
C GLU A 644 14.17 -13.90 20.34
N ALA A 645 14.62 -15.16 20.27
CA ALA A 645 13.75 -16.33 20.42
C ALA A 645 13.03 -16.39 21.78
N ARG A 646 13.71 -15.97 22.85
CA ARG A 646 13.10 -15.87 24.19
C ARG A 646 12.07 -14.75 24.27
N LEU A 647 12.25 -13.65 23.53
CA LEU A 647 11.26 -12.59 23.44
C LEU A 647 10.00 -13.11 22.72
N VAL A 648 10.16 -13.78 21.58
CA VAL A 648 9.06 -14.45 20.87
C VAL A 648 8.36 -15.45 21.80
N GLY A 649 9.11 -16.27 22.55
CA GLY A 649 8.54 -17.23 23.50
C GLY A 649 7.68 -16.58 24.60
N ARG A 650 8.02 -15.39 25.06
CA ARG A 650 7.20 -14.64 26.03
C ARG A 650 5.90 -14.13 25.42
N GLN A 651 5.94 -13.69 24.18
CA GLN A 651 4.73 -13.23 23.48
C GLN A 651 3.83 -14.42 23.07
N LEU A 652 4.41 -15.57 22.77
CA LEU A 652 3.65 -16.81 22.59
C LEU A 652 2.87 -17.20 23.86
N LEU A 653 3.39 -16.88 25.06
CA LEU A 653 2.62 -17.06 26.28
C LEU A 653 1.36 -16.21 26.32
N ALA A 654 1.46 -14.93 25.94
CA ALA A 654 0.30 -14.05 25.84
C ALA A 654 -0.72 -14.55 24.80
N CYS A 655 -0.24 -15.08 23.66
CA CYS A 655 -1.06 -15.74 22.65
C CYS A 655 -1.81 -16.97 23.22
N ALA A 656 -1.11 -17.80 24.00
CA ALA A 656 -1.71 -18.98 24.64
C ALA A 656 -2.73 -18.59 25.72
N GLU A 657 -2.45 -17.57 26.53
CA GLU A 657 -3.39 -17.02 27.52
C GLU A 657 -4.65 -16.45 26.87
N ALA A 658 -4.52 -15.88 25.68
CA ALA A 658 -5.64 -15.45 24.85
C ALA A 658 -6.37 -16.58 24.12
N GLN A 659 -5.98 -17.85 24.35
CA GLN A 659 -6.51 -19.04 23.67
C GLN A 659 -6.36 -19.03 22.14
N ALA A 660 -5.42 -18.23 21.61
CA ALA A 660 -5.19 -18.06 20.17
C ALA A 660 -4.04 -18.94 19.63
N PHE A 661 -3.31 -19.68 20.48
CA PHE A 661 -2.15 -20.47 20.04
C PHE A 661 -2.50 -21.56 19.03
N GLY A 662 -3.66 -22.21 19.18
CA GLY A 662 -4.13 -23.20 18.20
C GLY A 662 -4.46 -22.58 16.83
N LEU A 663 -5.01 -21.35 16.83
CA LEU A 663 -5.22 -20.58 15.62
C LEU A 663 -3.90 -20.15 14.97
N LEU A 664 -2.91 -19.74 15.77
CA LEU A 664 -1.56 -19.43 15.29
C LEU A 664 -0.92 -20.63 14.59
N LEU A 665 -0.97 -21.82 15.19
CA LEU A 665 -0.46 -23.04 14.55
C LEU A 665 -1.16 -23.32 13.22
N ARG A 666 -2.46 -23.10 13.15
CA ARG A 666 -3.24 -23.28 11.93
C ARG A 666 -2.82 -22.30 10.81
N GLU A 667 -2.53 -21.04 11.14
CA GLU A 667 -2.02 -20.05 10.19
C GLU A 667 -0.61 -20.39 9.69
N LEU A 668 0.19 -21.09 10.50
CA LEU A 668 1.53 -21.55 10.14
C LEU A 668 1.54 -22.85 9.33
N GLN A 669 0.43 -23.58 9.27
CA GLN A 669 0.27 -24.84 8.53
C GLN A 669 -0.20 -24.58 7.09
N VAL A 670 -0.10 -25.62 6.24
CA VAL A 670 -0.64 -25.62 4.89
C VAL A 670 -1.91 -26.47 4.83
N GLN A 671 -2.86 -26.06 3.99
CA GLN A 671 -4.11 -26.79 3.78
C GLN A 671 -3.98 -27.73 2.57
N GLY A 672 -4.51 -28.93 2.70
CA GLY A 672 -4.47 -29.96 1.65
C GLY A 672 -5.14 -29.51 0.35
N GLU A 673 -6.22 -28.72 0.44
CA GLU A 673 -6.92 -28.18 -0.72
C GLU A 673 -6.02 -27.28 -1.58
N THR A 674 -5.20 -26.43 -0.94
CA THR A 674 -4.23 -25.56 -1.63
C THR A 674 -3.20 -26.38 -2.39
N LEU A 675 -2.66 -27.42 -1.74
CA LEU A 675 -1.70 -28.32 -2.38
C LEU A 675 -2.33 -29.18 -3.47
N ALA A 676 -3.58 -29.59 -3.31
CA ALA A 676 -4.31 -30.35 -4.33
C ALA A 676 -4.52 -29.54 -5.60
N GLU A 677 -4.87 -28.28 -5.45
CA GLU A 677 -5.01 -27.36 -6.58
C GLU A 677 -3.65 -27.10 -7.26
N LEU A 678 -2.59 -26.92 -6.48
CA LEU A 678 -1.23 -26.75 -6.99
C LEU A 678 -0.79 -27.99 -7.80
N PHE A 679 -1.00 -29.18 -7.25
CA PHE A 679 -0.65 -30.45 -7.90
C PHE A 679 -1.43 -30.65 -9.20
N ARG A 680 -2.74 -30.36 -9.20
CA ARG A 680 -3.60 -30.46 -10.39
C ARG A 680 -3.09 -29.56 -11.51
N ARG A 681 -2.70 -28.31 -11.21
CA ARG A 681 -2.16 -27.36 -12.19
C ARG A 681 -0.85 -27.86 -12.80
N GLN A 682 0.04 -28.42 -11.99
CA GLN A 682 1.26 -29.00 -12.52
C GLN A 682 1.02 -30.20 -13.44
N GLN A 683 0.03 -31.05 -13.11
CA GLN A 683 -0.37 -32.17 -13.97
C GLN A 683 -0.91 -31.70 -15.32
N LEU A 684 -1.74 -30.66 -15.32
CA LEU A 684 -2.28 -30.08 -16.55
C LEU A 684 -1.16 -29.47 -17.40
N ALA A 685 -0.27 -28.69 -16.82
CA ALA A 685 0.87 -28.10 -17.53
C ALA A 685 1.82 -29.17 -18.11
N ALA A 686 2.03 -30.28 -17.42
CA ALA A 686 2.83 -31.40 -17.92
C ALA A 686 2.14 -32.14 -19.07
N ALA A 687 0.81 -32.20 -19.10
CA ALA A 687 0.03 -32.83 -20.18
C ALA A 687 -0.03 -31.98 -21.46
N GLU A 688 0.09 -30.65 -21.34
CA GLU A 688 0.04 -29.69 -22.47
C GLU A 688 1.39 -29.48 -23.15
N THR A 689 2.50 -29.86 -22.51
CA THR A 689 3.83 -29.82 -23.11
C THR A 689 4.04 -31.12 -23.90
N PRO A 690 4.14 -31.13 -25.23
CA PRO A 690 4.49 -32.34 -25.96
C PRO A 690 5.94 -32.65 -25.61
N SER A 691 6.09 -33.51 -24.64
CA SER A 691 7.38 -33.93 -24.14
C SER A 691 8.02 -34.87 -25.15
N ALA A 692 9.08 -34.41 -25.80
CA ALA A 692 10.14 -35.28 -26.24
C ALA A 692 10.92 -35.82 -25.02
N VAL A 693 10.20 -36.39 -24.07
CA VAL A 693 10.82 -37.18 -23.02
C VAL A 693 10.77 -38.62 -23.51
N THR A 694 11.84 -39.04 -24.17
CA THR A 694 12.26 -40.44 -24.15
C THR A 694 12.27 -40.84 -22.65
N ALA A 695 11.28 -41.67 -22.27
CA ALA A 695 11.32 -42.31 -20.98
C ALA A 695 12.72 -42.91 -20.82
N PRO A 696 13.41 -42.76 -19.69
CA PRO A 696 14.61 -43.48 -19.44
C PRO A 696 14.22 -44.96 -19.50
N VAL A 697 14.61 -45.62 -20.53
CA VAL A 697 14.59 -47.08 -20.60
C VAL A 697 15.41 -47.47 -19.39
N GLY A 698 14.75 -47.93 -18.37
CA GLY A 698 15.40 -48.46 -17.20
C GLY A 698 16.40 -49.50 -17.70
N ARG A 699 17.68 -49.25 -17.52
CA ARG A 699 18.75 -50.20 -17.81
C ARG A 699 18.36 -51.46 -17.03
N LYS A 700 17.89 -52.48 -17.73
CA LYS A 700 17.64 -53.77 -17.12
C LYS A 700 19.01 -54.29 -16.68
N THR A 701 19.33 -54.05 -15.43
CA THR A 701 20.50 -54.66 -14.77
C THR A 701 20.33 -56.14 -14.92
N THR A 702 21.15 -56.78 -15.67
CA THR A 702 21.07 -58.22 -15.87
C THR A 702 21.40 -58.92 -14.57
N ALA A 703 20.86 -60.09 -14.32
CA ALA A 703 21.17 -60.90 -13.09
C ALA A 703 22.67 -61.17 -12.95
N ARG A 704 23.42 -60.95 -14.01
CA ARG A 704 24.87 -61.08 -14.04
C ARG A 704 25.58 -59.85 -13.48
N GLU A 705 25.06 -58.64 -13.71
CA GLU A 705 25.61 -57.41 -13.15
C GLU A 705 25.28 -57.29 -11.67
N LEU A 706 24.08 -57.70 -11.22
CA LEU A 706 23.74 -57.80 -9.81
C LEU A 706 24.61 -58.82 -9.04
N ARG A 707 25.04 -59.88 -9.71
CA ARG A 707 25.92 -60.89 -9.12
C ARG A 707 27.36 -60.40 -9.00
N SER A 708 27.82 -59.59 -9.95
CA SER A 708 29.18 -58.98 -9.89
C SER A 708 29.24 -57.84 -8.88
N GLU A 709 28.19 -57.06 -8.70
CA GLU A 709 28.08 -56.08 -7.62
C GLU A 709 27.98 -56.71 -6.25
N PHE A 710 27.34 -57.88 -6.13
CA PHE A 710 27.24 -58.62 -4.87
C PHE A 710 28.57 -59.29 -4.50
N GLU A 711 29.32 -59.77 -5.48
CA GLU A 711 30.67 -60.36 -5.26
C GLU A 711 31.68 -59.28 -4.90
N ALA A 712 31.60 -58.06 -5.46
CA ALA A 712 32.46 -56.92 -5.10
C ALA A 712 32.28 -56.40 -3.66
N LEU A 713 31.16 -56.71 -3.00
CA LEU A 713 30.90 -56.34 -1.58
C LEU A 713 31.67 -57.21 -0.59
N PHE A 714 32.37 -58.27 -1.03
CA PHE A 714 33.13 -59.22 -0.17
C PHE A 714 34.62 -59.25 -0.43
N GLU A 715 35.14 -58.33 -1.29
CA GLU A 715 36.59 -58.20 -1.48
C GLU A 715 37.11 -57.10 -0.54
N ASP A 716 37.86 -57.53 0.49
CA ASP A 716 38.59 -56.64 1.41
C ASP A 716 39.91 -56.15 0.71
N ASP A 717 39.78 -54.96 0.04
CA ASP A 717 40.99 -54.19 -0.22
C ASP A 717 40.56 -52.66 -0.27
N PRO A 718 41.28 -51.78 0.47
CA PRO A 718 40.89 -50.33 0.51
C PRO A 718 41.34 -49.66 -0.80
N ALA A 719 40.39 -49.39 -1.67
CA ALA A 719 40.58 -48.55 -2.84
C ALA A 719 40.87 -47.10 -2.45
N PRO A 720 41.74 -46.38 -3.17
CA PRO A 720 42.08 -44.99 -2.88
C PRO A 720 40.85 -44.10 -3.12
N THR A 721 40.57 -43.22 -2.15
CA THR A 721 39.55 -42.18 -2.20
C THR A 721 39.81 -41.28 -3.44
N ALA A 722 39.03 -41.49 -4.49
CA ALA A 722 38.87 -40.50 -5.58
C ALA A 722 38.12 -39.28 -5.02
N PRO A 723 38.40 -38.07 -5.49
CA PRO A 723 37.63 -36.91 -5.12
C PRO A 723 36.17 -37.14 -5.54
N VAL A 724 35.25 -36.82 -4.65
CA VAL A 724 33.81 -36.80 -4.93
C VAL A 724 33.60 -35.72 -6.00
N GLU A 725 33.47 -36.13 -7.25
CA GLU A 725 32.91 -35.27 -8.29
C GLU A 725 31.46 -34.94 -7.84
N GLU A 726 31.19 -33.66 -7.76
CA GLU A 726 29.81 -33.16 -7.56
C GLU A 726 28.94 -33.79 -8.65
N ALA A 727 27.98 -34.60 -8.26
CA ALA A 727 27.04 -35.22 -9.18
C ALA A 727 26.28 -34.10 -9.92
N GLU A 728 26.49 -33.98 -11.23
CA GLU A 728 25.64 -33.20 -12.09
C GLU A 728 24.18 -33.58 -11.81
N GLU A 729 23.38 -32.62 -11.42
CA GLU A 729 21.93 -32.82 -11.17
C GLU A 729 21.30 -33.43 -12.43
N GLY A 730 20.80 -34.63 -12.32
CA GLY A 730 20.01 -35.26 -13.37
C GLY A 730 18.70 -34.49 -13.60
N PRO A 731 17.99 -34.73 -14.72
CA PRO A 731 16.75 -34.03 -15.03
C PRO A 731 15.75 -34.20 -13.87
N ARG A 732 15.22 -33.06 -13.33
CA ARG A 732 14.28 -33.03 -12.22
C ARG A 732 13.02 -33.80 -12.56
N ASP A 733 12.60 -34.67 -11.67
CA ASP A 733 11.38 -35.44 -11.81
C ASP A 733 10.15 -34.67 -11.24
N GLN A 734 8.96 -35.21 -11.46
CA GLN A 734 7.70 -34.63 -10.98
C GLN A 734 7.65 -34.51 -9.46
N ALA A 735 8.31 -35.40 -8.70
CA ALA A 735 8.36 -35.35 -7.25
C ALA A 735 9.15 -34.13 -6.77
N ASP A 736 10.29 -33.84 -7.40
CA ASP A 736 11.09 -32.64 -7.10
C ASP A 736 10.32 -31.37 -7.39
N LEU A 737 9.68 -31.27 -8.58
CA LEU A 737 8.91 -30.10 -8.98
C LEU A 737 7.71 -29.84 -8.05
N PHE A 738 7.01 -30.88 -7.64
CA PHE A 738 5.89 -30.71 -6.73
C PHE A 738 6.35 -30.41 -5.29
N ALA A 739 7.39 -31.05 -4.79
CA ALA A 739 7.93 -30.77 -3.46
C ALA A 739 8.43 -29.32 -3.36
N GLU A 740 9.11 -28.81 -4.40
CA GLU A 740 9.57 -27.43 -4.51
C GLU A 740 8.37 -26.47 -4.47
N ALA A 741 7.35 -26.71 -5.30
CA ALA A 741 6.16 -25.87 -5.37
C ALA A 741 5.35 -25.89 -4.07
N ALA A 742 5.23 -27.04 -3.40
CA ALA A 742 4.51 -27.19 -2.14
C ALA A 742 5.18 -26.43 -1.00
N VAL A 743 6.50 -26.52 -0.89
CA VAL A 743 7.28 -25.79 0.13
C VAL A 743 7.24 -24.29 -0.17
N ALA A 744 7.37 -23.88 -1.44
CA ALA A 744 7.30 -22.48 -1.85
C ALA A 744 5.93 -21.85 -1.52
N GLU A 745 4.83 -22.55 -1.80
CA GLU A 745 3.47 -22.10 -1.46
C GLU A 745 3.28 -21.95 0.05
N TRP A 746 3.74 -22.93 0.83
CA TRP A 746 3.71 -22.84 2.28
C TRP A 746 4.50 -21.62 2.80
N LEU A 747 5.73 -21.43 2.34
CA LEU A 747 6.58 -20.29 2.72
C LEU A 747 5.91 -18.95 2.35
N GLN A 748 5.31 -18.87 1.17
CA GLN A 748 4.57 -17.67 0.77
C GLN A 748 3.38 -17.40 1.70
N ASN A 749 2.66 -18.45 2.13
CA ASN A 749 1.51 -18.33 3.02
C ASN A 749 1.91 -17.81 4.40
N ILE A 750 2.96 -18.38 5.03
CA ILE A 750 3.41 -17.90 6.35
C ILE A 750 4.01 -16.49 6.28
N HIS A 751 4.62 -16.09 5.18
CA HIS A 751 5.07 -14.71 4.99
C HIS A 751 3.90 -13.73 4.76
N ARG A 752 2.86 -14.13 4.02
CA ARG A 752 1.61 -13.36 3.92
C ARG A 752 0.95 -13.17 5.28
N PHE A 753 0.90 -14.22 6.08
CA PHE A 753 0.41 -14.17 7.46
C PHE A 753 1.19 -13.14 8.29
N ALA A 754 2.52 -13.15 8.25
CA ALA A 754 3.35 -12.18 8.97
C ALA A 754 3.15 -10.73 8.50
N ALA A 755 2.75 -10.53 7.26
CA ALA A 755 2.51 -9.20 6.69
C ALA A 755 1.11 -8.64 6.96
N ARG A 756 0.16 -9.44 7.45
CA ARG A 756 -1.21 -9.01 7.75
C ARG A 756 -1.25 -7.98 8.88
N ASN A 757 -2.13 -6.99 8.75
CA ASN A 757 -2.27 -5.92 9.75
C ASN A 757 -2.97 -6.36 11.03
N ASP A 758 -3.87 -7.34 10.95
CA ASP A 758 -4.69 -7.88 12.04
C ASP A 758 -3.97 -8.94 12.89
N SER A 759 -2.90 -9.56 12.36
CA SER A 759 -2.17 -10.62 13.05
C SER A 759 -1.62 -10.21 14.43
N PRO A 760 -1.03 -9.02 14.64
CA PRO A 760 -0.54 -8.60 15.94
C PRO A 760 -1.60 -8.54 17.03
N GLU A 761 -2.77 -8.01 16.69
CA GLU A 761 -3.88 -7.88 17.63
C GLU A 761 -4.52 -9.23 17.95
N LEU A 762 -4.80 -10.03 16.92
CA LEU A 762 -5.43 -11.35 17.05
C LEU A 762 -4.59 -12.30 17.90
N PHE A 763 -3.28 -12.30 17.71
CA PHE A 763 -2.36 -13.25 18.37
C PHE A 763 -1.65 -12.66 19.60
N ARG A 764 -1.91 -11.41 19.95
CA ARG A 764 -1.22 -10.71 21.06
C ARG A 764 0.30 -10.73 20.95
N MET A 765 0.80 -10.63 19.73
CA MET A 765 2.21 -10.66 19.39
C MET A 765 2.61 -9.44 18.58
N ASP A 766 3.77 -8.86 18.84
CA ASP A 766 4.29 -7.77 18.03
C ASP A 766 4.59 -8.26 16.61
N ARG A 767 4.46 -7.38 15.64
CA ARG A 767 4.75 -7.67 14.22
C ARG A 767 6.18 -8.21 14.03
N GLU A 768 7.14 -7.68 14.78
CA GLU A 768 8.54 -8.12 14.74
C GLU A 768 8.71 -9.56 15.28
N ALA A 769 7.98 -9.91 16.34
CA ALA A 769 7.99 -11.26 16.87
C ALA A 769 7.37 -12.28 15.90
N ILE A 770 6.26 -11.93 15.24
CA ILE A 770 5.64 -12.77 14.20
C ILE A 770 6.60 -12.94 13.01
N ALA A 771 7.23 -11.86 12.55
CA ALA A 771 8.20 -11.91 11.46
C ALA A 771 9.42 -12.78 11.82
N THR A 772 9.94 -12.66 13.05
CA THR A 772 11.03 -13.50 13.56
C THR A 772 10.63 -14.98 13.63
N LEU A 773 9.43 -15.27 14.12
CA LEU A 773 8.88 -16.63 14.18
C LEU A 773 8.85 -17.26 12.78
N VAL A 774 8.27 -16.58 11.81
CA VAL A 774 8.16 -17.05 10.43
C VAL A 774 9.53 -17.24 9.78
N ALA A 775 10.45 -16.29 9.95
CA ALA A 775 11.80 -16.36 9.40
C ALA A 775 12.59 -17.56 9.95
N GLN A 776 12.43 -17.87 11.25
CA GLN A 776 13.13 -18.99 11.87
C GLN A 776 12.52 -20.36 11.49
N LEU A 777 11.21 -20.44 11.27
CA LEU A 777 10.59 -21.65 10.72
C LEU A 777 11.06 -21.90 9.29
N ALA A 778 11.12 -20.87 8.45
CA ALA A 778 11.64 -20.97 7.09
C ALA A 778 13.11 -21.47 7.07
N ALA A 779 13.96 -20.88 7.92
CA ALA A 779 15.35 -21.32 8.07
C ALA A 779 15.47 -22.78 8.55
N GLY A 780 14.61 -23.19 9.49
CA GLY A 780 14.56 -24.56 9.98
C GLY A 780 14.13 -25.58 8.92
N ALA A 781 13.14 -25.22 8.08
CA ALA A 781 12.68 -26.05 6.97
C ALA A 781 13.80 -26.32 5.96
N ARG A 782 14.58 -25.29 5.62
CA ARG A 782 15.77 -25.43 4.75
C ARG A 782 16.83 -26.33 5.39
N ARG A 783 17.22 -26.03 6.62
CA ARG A 783 18.24 -26.83 7.35
C ARG A 783 17.86 -28.30 7.45
N LEU A 784 16.58 -28.59 7.66
CA LEU A 784 16.07 -29.97 7.77
C LEU A 784 15.76 -30.60 6.39
N LYS A 785 16.08 -29.91 5.30
CA LYS A 785 15.85 -30.37 3.92
C LYS A 785 14.43 -30.88 3.71
N LEU A 786 13.43 -30.03 4.05
CA LEU A 786 12.00 -30.40 4.02
C LEU A 786 11.56 -30.78 2.61
N ARG A 787 12.00 -30.06 1.58
CA ARG A 787 11.74 -30.35 0.17
C ARG A 787 12.20 -31.73 -0.23
N GLU A 788 13.50 -32.04 0.01
CA GLU A 788 14.12 -33.32 -0.33
C GLU A 788 13.43 -34.47 0.40
N ASN A 789 13.01 -34.24 1.64
CA ASN A 789 12.20 -35.21 2.39
C ASN A 789 10.86 -35.50 1.74
N ILE A 790 10.17 -34.49 1.25
CA ILE A 790 8.88 -34.66 0.53
C ILE A 790 9.12 -35.43 -0.77
N ALA A 791 10.06 -34.98 -1.60
CA ALA A 791 10.37 -35.63 -2.87
C ALA A 791 10.79 -37.11 -2.69
N THR A 792 11.65 -37.38 -1.71
CA THR A 792 12.09 -38.76 -1.37
C THR A 792 10.94 -39.64 -0.94
N ARG A 793 10.03 -39.11 -0.07
CA ARG A 793 8.83 -39.85 0.34
C ARG A 793 7.89 -40.11 -0.84
N MET A 794 7.68 -39.16 -1.71
CA MET A 794 6.86 -39.34 -2.90
C MET A 794 7.40 -40.49 -3.80
N ARG A 795 8.73 -40.56 -3.96
CA ARG A 795 9.39 -41.63 -4.74
C ARG A 795 9.31 -42.99 -4.06
N THR A 796 9.55 -43.04 -2.75
CA THR A 796 9.56 -44.29 -1.98
C THR A 796 8.17 -44.85 -1.74
N GLU A 797 7.18 -44.00 -1.63
CA GLU A 797 5.79 -44.42 -1.39
C GLU A 797 4.97 -44.59 -2.68
N ALA A 798 5.55 -44.31 -3.88
CA ALA A 798 4.91 -44.53 -5.16
C ALA A 798 4.77 -46.04 -5.42
N ALA A 799 3.56 -46.56 -5.39
CA ALA A 799 3.31 -47.98 -5.68
C ALA A 799 2.89 -48.18 -7.16
N TYR A 800 3.41 -49.24 -7.76
CA TYR A 800 3.24 -49.54 -9.19
C TYR A 800 1.79 -49.79 -9.66
N ASN A 801 0.84 -50.03 -8.74
CA ASN A 801 -0.57 -50.39 -9.08
C ASN A 801 -1.59 -49.56 -8.30
N GLU A 802 -1.41 -48.23 -8.22
CA GLU A 802 -2.39 -47.38 -7.54
C GLU A 802 -3.55 -46.92 -8.46
N SER A 803 -4.73 -46.78 -7.85
CA SER A 803 -5.88 -46.17 -8.52
C SER A 803 -5.55 -44.70 -8.91
N MET A 804 -6.21 -44.19 -9.95
CA MET A 804 -5.99 -42.80 -10.39
C MET A 804 -6.25 -41.78 -9.26
N ALA A 805 -7.25 -42.02 -8.44
CA ALA A 805 -7.56 -41.19 -7.28
C ALA A 805 -6.40 -41.16 -6.27
N ASN A 806 -5.77 -42.28 -5.96
CA ASN A 806 -4.64 -42.34 -5.05
C ASN A 806 -3.40 -41.65 -5.62
N ARG A 807 -3.19 -41.75 -6.95
CA ARG A 807 -2.07 -41.03 -7.60
C ARG A 807 -2.19 -39.50 -7.50
N LEU A 808 -3.41 -38.98 -7.43
CA LEU A 808 -3.67 -37.55 -7.27
C LEU A 808 -3.60 -37.09 -5.81
N LEU A 809 -4.10 -37.88 -4.87
CA LEU A 809 -4.23 -37.49 -3.47
C LEU A 809 -2.96 -37.78 -2.63
N LYS A 810 -2.27 -38.86 -2.93
CA LYS A 810 -1.12 -39.31 -2.13
C LYS A 810 0.05 -38.30 -2.10
N PRO A 811 0.49 -37.70 -3.22
CA PRO A 811 1.50 -36.64 -3.20
C PRO A 811 1.10 -35.46 -2.33
N VAL A 812 -0.16 -35.05 -2.44
CA VAL A 812 -0.73 -33.94 -1.63
C VAL A 812 -0.68 -34.27 -0.14
N MET A 813 -1.14 -35.48 0.25
CA MET A 813 -1.11 -35.92 1.64
C MET A 813 0.32 -36.02 2.21
N ILE A 814 1.29 -36.49 1.39
CA ILE A 814 2.70 -36.57 1.79
C ILE A 814 3.26 -35.19 2.06
N ALA A 815 3.04 -34.24 1.16
CA ALA A 815 3.52 -32.87 1.29
C ALA A 815 2.84 -32.13 2.47
N GLU A 816 1.52 -32.21 2.56
CA GLU A 816 0.74 -31.61 3.66
C GLU A 816 1.22 -32.14 5.01
N ARG A 817 1.32 -33.46 5.16
CA ARG A 817 1.79 -34.08 6.40
C ARG A 817 3.21 -33.68 6.74
N ALA A 818 4.12 -33.69 5.78
CA ALA A 818 5.53 -33.36 6.05
C ALA A 818 5.70 -31.90 6.50
N ILE A 819 4.97 -30.95 5.88
CA ILE A 819 4.98 -29.55 6.26
C ILE A 819 4.33 -29.34 7.62
N ASN A 820 3.14 -29.90 7.83
CA ASN A 820 2.38 -29.70 9.06
C ASN A 820 3.04 -30.42 10.27
N ASP A 821 3.67 -31.58 10.08
CA ASP A 821 4.50 -32.25 11.09
C ASP A 821 5.72 -31.37 11.43
N PHE A 822 6.35 -30.73 10.44
CA PHE A 822 7.45 -29.79 10.70
C PHE A 822 6.99 -28.59 11.53
N VAL A 823 5.87 -27.95 11.18
CA VAL A 823 5.32 -26.83 11.97
C VAL A 823 4.98 -27.28 13.40
N THR A 824 4.43 -28.46 13.55
CA THR A 824 3.98 -28.99 14.86
C THR A 824 5.14 -29.43 15.75
N TRP A 825 6.16 -30.06 15.19
CA TRP A 825 7.22 -30.72 15.93
C TRP A 825 8.63 -30.18 15.67
N MET A 826 8.81 -29.31 14.67
CA MET A 826 10.10 -28.70 14.25
C MET A 826 11.20 -29.73 14.00
N GLY A 827 10.81 -30.97 13.60
CA GLY A 827 11.73 -32.09 13.35
C GLY A 827 12.15 -32.89 14.59
N PHE A 828 11.73 -32.46 15.78
CA PHE A 828 12.10 -33.18 17.03
C PHE A 828 11.31 -34.48 17.23
N ASP A 829 10.20 -34.69 16.51
CA ASP A 829 9.44 -35.95 16.49
C ASP A 829 10.28 -37.13 15.99
N ARG A 830 11.23 -36.88 15.10
CA ARG A 830 12.13 -37.89 14.50
C ARG A 830 13.34 -38.22 15.35
N MET A 831 13.58 -37.43 16.41
CA MET A 831 14.70 -37.69 17.34
C MET A 831 14.29 -38.68 18.41
N PRO A 832 15.22 -39.57 18.85
CA PRO A 832 15.02 -40.39 20.03
C PRO A 832 14.65 -39.54 21.26
N VAL A 833 13.73 -40.03 22.09
CA VAL A 833 13.18 -39.25 23.22
C VAL A 833 14.27 -38.70 24.13
N GLU A 834 15.32 -39.47 24.35
CA GLU A 834 16.46 -39.15 25.20
C GLU A 834 17.31 -37.99 24.66
N ALA A 835 17.34 -37.86 23.33
CA ALA A 835 18.10 -36.82 22.60
C ALA A 835 17.32 -35.50 22.43
N ARG A 836 16.01 -35.50 22.69
CA ARG A 836 15.18 -34.31 22.60
C ARG A 836 15.54 -33.28 23.64
N PRO A 837 15.33 -31.97 23.34
CA PRO A 837 15.46 -30.91 24.33
C PRO A 837 14.62 -31.20 25.60
N LYS A 838 15.03 -30.60 26.70
CA LYS A 838 14.37 -30.79 28.00
C LYS A 838 13.53 -29.57 28.35
N ALA A 839 12.30 -29.80 28.81
CA ALA A 839 11.37 -28.78 29.24
C ALA A 839 10.96 -28.92 30.70
N GLY A 840 10.58 -27.82 31.34
CA GLY A 840 10.08 -27.76 32.70
C GLY A 840 11.21 -27.92 33.78
N ARG A 841 10.85 -27.73 35.03
CA ARG A 841 11.78 -27.85 36.18
C ARG A 841 12.25 -29.26 36.36
N GLU A 842 11.47 -30.25 35.98
CA GLU A 842 11.75 -31.66 36.11
C GLU A 842 12.62 -32.21 34.96
N GLY A 843 12.92 -31.44 33.97
CA GLY A 843 13.80 -31.82 32.84
C GLY A 843 13.18 -32.88 31.93
N ARG A 844 11.84 -32.92 31.73
CA ARG A 844 11.24 -33.92 30.84
C ARG A 844 11.59 -33.62 29.38
N SER A 845 11.72 -34.66 28.56
CA SER A 845 11.91 -34.51 27.13
C SER A 845 10.66 -33.90 26.50
N ILE A 846 10.84 -32.98 25.52
CA ILE A 846 9.73 -32.38 24.79
C ILE A 846 8.98 -33.41 23.93
N PHE A 847 7.67 -33.12 23.68
CA PHE A 847 6.81 -33.92 22.83
C PHE A 847 6.70 -35.40 23.21
N VAL A 848 6.77 -35.69 24.52
CA VAL A 848 6.52 -37.04 25.07
C VAL A 848 5.05 -37.08 25.48
N ARG A 849 4.31 -38.01 24.86
CA ARG A 849 2.93 -38.30 25.28
C ARG A 849 2.93 -38.98 26.65
N PRO A 850 2.01 -38.59 27.52
CA PRO A 850 1.83 -39.37 28.79
C PRO A 850 1.57 -40.82 28.45
N PRO A 851 2.11 -41.76 29.25
CA PRO A 851 1.85 -43.17 29.04
C PRO A 851 0.36 -43.47 29.12
N ALA A 852 -0.16 -44.27 28.19
CA ALA A 852 -1.52 -44.75 28.27
C ALA A 852 -1.68 -45.57 29.57
N PRO A 853 -2.83 -45.50 30.28
CA PRO A 853 -3.08 -46.39 31.41
C PRO A 853 -2.89 -47.86 30.99
N ALA A 854 -2.26 -48.60 31.80
CA ALA A 854 -1.92 -50.03 31.53
C ALA A 854 -3.15 -50.98 31.66
N ASP A 855 -4.35 -50.51 31.40
CA ASP A 855 -5.57 -51.29 31.48
C ASP A 855 -5.95 -51.87 30.11
N ASP A 856 -6.43 -53.13 30.10
CA ASP A 856 -6.91 -53.85 28.90
C ASP A 856 -8.11 -53.15 28.22
N MET A 857 -8.77 -52.20 28.88
CA MET A 857 -9.86 -51.39 28.34
C MET A 857 -9.51 -49.90 28.41
N PRO A 858 -9.62 -49.16 27.28
CA PRO A 858 -9.42 -47.71 27.30
C PRO A 858 -10.50 -47.04 28.15
N ARG A 859 -10.10 -46.41 29.25
CA ARG A 859 -10.94 -45.62 30.15
C ARG A 859 -10.57 -44.15 30.00
N LEU A 860 -11.54 -43.28 30.08
CA LEU A 860 -11.32 -41.86 30.23
C LEU A 860 -10.71 -41.57 31.61
N SER A 861 -9.67 -40.77 31.69
CA SER A 861 -9.10 -40.30 32.97
C SER A 861 -10.14 -39.51 33.74
N GLU A 862 -10.24 -39.72 35.06
CA GLU A 862 -11.11 -38.94 35.94
C GLU A 862 -10.70 -37.47 36.00
N THR A 863 -9.43 -37.17 35.79
CA THR A 863 -8.90 -35.81 35.64
C THR A 863 -8.33 -35.61 34.25
N PRO A 864 -8.77 -34.59 33.48
CA PRO A 864 -8.18 -34.27 32.18
C PRO A 864 -6.68 -33.99 32.34
N ILE A 865 -5.88 -34.58 31.46
CA ILE A 865 -4.45 -34.23 31.37
C ILE A 865 -4.38 -32.87 30.69
N ALA A 866 -3.74 -31.89 31.32
CA ALA A 866 -3.46 -30.58 30.73
C ALA A 866 -2.36 -30.71 29.66
N TYR A 867 -2.64 -31.48 28.60
CA TYR A 867 -1.69 -31.77 27.53
C TYR A 867 -1.43 -30.54 26.67
N ASP A 868 -2.41 -29.70 26.48
CA ASP A 868 -2.34 -28.40 25.79
C ASP A 868 -1.27 -27.48 26.40
N ALA A 869 -1.27 -27.32 27.72
CA ALA A 869 -0.26 -26.54 28.44
C ALA A 869 1.15 -27.17 28.31
N ALA A 870 1.25 -28.50 28.42
CA ALA A 870 2.53 -29.20 28.23
C ALA A 870 3.03 -29.05 26.78
N PHE A 871 2.17 -29.20 25.79
CA PHE A 871 2.49 -29.03 24.36
C PHE A 871 2.95 -27.60 24.03
N TYR A 872 2.27 -26.62 24.59
CA TYR A 872 2.68 -25.23 24.43
C TYR A 872 4.12 -24.98 24.93
N VAL A 873 4.44 -25.45 26.13
CA VAL A 873 5.80 -25.31 26.70
C VAL A 873 6.83 -26.05 25.84
N ASP A 874 6.48 -27.24 25.37
CA ASP A 874 7.35 -28.06 24.51
C ASP A 874 7.61 -27.35 23.18
N TRP A 875 6.58 -26.75 22.59
CA TRP A 875 6.69 -25.99 21.34
C TRP A 875 7.58 -24.76 21.50
N ALA A 876 7.42 -23.99 22.58
CA ALA A 876 8.25 -22.83 22.88
C ALA A 876 9.73 -23.22 23.08
N VAL A 877 10.00 -24.34 23.80
CA VAL A 877 11.37 -24.87 23.97
C VAL A 877 11.94 -25.36 22.65
N ALA A 878 11.13 -26.04 21.83
CA ALA A 878 11.52 -26.52 20.52
C ALA A 878 11.89 -25.35 19.61
N PHE A 879 11.09 -24.26 19.63
CA PHE A 879 11.36 -23.05 18.84
C PHE A 879 12.71 -22.41 19.21
N VAL A 880 12.98 -22.20 20.51
CA VAL A 880 14.28 -21.66 20.94
C VAL A 880 15.43 -22.56 20.48
N ARG A 881 15.26 -23.86 20.56
CA ARG A 881 16.28 -24.80 20.11
C ARG A 881 16.45 -24.80 18.58
N LEU A 882 15.35 -24.75 17.85
CA LEU A 882 15.37 -24.61 16.39
C LEU A 882 16.19 -23.38 15.95
N VAL A 883 16.00 -22.24 16.63
CA VAL A 883 16.75 -21.01 16.36
C VAL A 883 18.25 -21.19 16.62
N GLU A 884 18.63 -21.85 17.75
CA GLU A 884 20.04 -22.15 18.03
C GLU A 884 20.67 -23.09 16.99
N ASP A 885 19.91 -24.08 16.54
CA ASP A 885 20.36 -25.04 15.55
C ASP A 885 20.42 -24.42 14.14
N ASN A 886 19.55 -23.46 13.83
CA ASN A 886 19.61 -22.67 12.58
C ASN A 886 20.92 -21.87 12.50
N VAL A 887 21.32 -21.22 13.59
CA VAL A 887 22.60 -20.46 13.64
C VAL A 887 23.80 -21.39 13.47
N ARG A 888 23.79 -22.54 14.12
CA ARG A 888 24.87 -23.53 13.98
C ARG A 888 24.91 -24.18 12.61
N GLY A 889 23.75 -24.41 12.01
CA GLY A 889 23.62 -25.01 10.67
C GLY A 889 23.95 -24.05 9.53
N ALA A 890 23.82 -22.75 9.74
CA ALA A 890 24.20 -21.75 8.73
C ALA A 890 25.69 -21.77 8.38
N GLY A 891 26.55 -22.23 9.29
CA GLY A 891 27.99 -22.41 9.00
C GLY A 891 28.31 -23.62 8.10
N GLY A 892 27.31 -24.46 7.77
CA GLY A 892 27.50 -25.66 6.93
C GLY A 892 26.98 -25.57 5.50
N ALA A 893 26.19 -24.53 5.17
CA ALA A 893 25.80 -24.24 3.79
C ALA A 893 26.91 -23.37 3.16
N MET A 894 27.59 -23.87 2.15
CA MET A 894 28.62 -23.12 1.40
C MET A 894 27.99 -21.94 0.67
N VAL A 895 27.77 -20.85 1.39
CA VAL A 895 27.61 -19.55 0.75
C VAL A 895 29.00 -19.09 0.33
N ASP A 896 29.21 -18.86 -0.96
CA ASP A 896 30.46 -18.28 -1.47
C ASP A 896 30.83 -17.03 -0.64
N GLU A 897 32.07 -16.92 -0.18
CA GLU A 897 32.55 -15.83 0.68
C GLU A 897 32.22 -14.45 0.08
N LYS A 898 32.32 -14.32 -1.23
CA LYS A 898 31.98 -13.08 -1.96
C LYS A 898 30.49 -12.77 -1.89
N SER A 899 29.63 -13.78 -2.06
CA SER A 899 28.18 -13.67 -1.96
C SER A 899 27.76 -13.32 -0.52
N ASN A 900 28.37 -13.94 0.50
CA ASN A 900 28.12 -13.61 1.90
C ASN A 900 28.58 -12.19 2.27
N ALA A 901 29.74 -11.74 1.77
CA ALA A 901 30.22 -10.38 1.98
C ALA A 901 29.30 -9.34 1.32
N ARG A 902 28.77 -9.62 0.11
CA ARG A 902 27.76 -8.78 -0.57
C ARG A 902 26.50 -8.69 0.26
N LEU A 903 25.99 -9.82 0.76
CA LEU A 903 24.81 -9.86 1.61
C LEU A 903 25.03 -9.07 2.92
N GLY A 904 26.20 -9.22 3.56
CA GLY A 904 26.58 -8.45 4.74
C GLY A 904 26.60 -6.93 4.48
N SER A 905 27.05 -6.50 3.30
CA SER A 905 27.04 -5.11 2.89
C SER A 905 25.59 -4.56 2.75
N LEU A 906 24.70 -5.32 2.08
CA LEU A 906 23.29 -4.98 1.95
C LEU A 906 22.60 -4.86 3.31
N LEU A 907 22.80 -5.83 4.19
CA LEU A 907 22.25 -5.82 5.55
C LEU A 907 22.72 -4.61 6.37
N ASN A 908 24.01 -4.28 6.29
CA ASN A 908 24.57 -3.11 6.98
C ASN A 908 23.99 -1.80 6.44
N GLY A 909 23.76 -1.70 5.13
CA GLY A 909 23.08 -0.57 4.51
C GLY A 909 21.64 -0.39 5.02
N LEU A 910 20.86 -1.46 5.01
CA LEU A 910 19.47 -1.46 5.49
C LEU A 910 19.37 -1.16 7.00
N ARG A 911 20.24 -1.75 7.83
CA ARG A 911 20.24 -1.52 9.28
C ARG A 911 20.56 -0.06 9.65
N LYS A 912 21.40 0.64 8.89
CA LYS A 912 21.68 2.07 9.12
C LYS A 912 20.45 2.96 8.91
N VAL A 913 19.54 2.56 8.07
CA VAL A 913 18.29 3.28 7.78
C VAL A 913 17.18 2.88 8.76
N ALA A 914 17.24 1.65 9.26
CA ALA A 914 16.24 1.09 10.18
C ALA A 914 16.29 1.67 11.62
N VAL A 915 17.34 2.41 11.98
CA VAL A 915 17.53 3.13 13.26
C VAL A 915 16.87 4.49 13.17
#